data_f4473cfc339bdb5b49f276501c1e7ce4
#
_entry.id   f4473cfc339bdb5b49f276501c1e7ce4
#
_cell.length_a   1.000
_cell.length_b   1.000
_cell.length_c   1.000
_cell.angle_alpha   90.00
_cell.angle_beta   90.00
_cell.angle_gamma   90.00
#
_symmetry.space_group_name_H-M   'P 1'
#
loop_
_entity.id
_entity.type
_entity.pdbx_description
1 polymer ?
#
loop_
_entity_poly.entity_id
_entity_poly.type
_entity_poly.pdbx_seq_one_letter_code
_entity_poly.pdbx_strand_id
1 'polypeptide(L)'
;MKLREIETPISTLSGIGPVKAKLFANLGIYTIADLLAYYPKDWEDRTQRIPLSQFREHKVHTIALVTGHSWFGYGRMKTLKISIADTSGRGELVAFNRPFLEKSLTVGAIIAVTGQFSLRYNQIQSSSFEAEKIADSGNLQDWQTKPVPGSQVIPLYPLTAGLANSAIRQAVGKALQEYGRGIEDELPQEILQRRELMGKARAIANMHQPKQLSDALQARKSLIYEELYNFQLAIGGRALLHKGRLPELEPVEIQETNFGPEQEAEFLESLSPRQEKLLASLPFQLTPGQKLCITDINRDLDHCEKSRCIGEVGQQPFTMARLVQGDVGSGKTLAAFFACLRIVDWGGQCALMAPTELLARQHAENAAKMLDSAAVRLAYLTGNIKAANRGPLLQALAAGSIDIVIGTHALFSKNIHYANLHLVVIDEQHRFGVLQRNAILEKGRQKLPQKEVYTVPSLLMLSATPIPRTLALTAFGDLDISIIKTMPSGRLPIKTFLTRMGNESNVYRYVQQELEAGHQAYFVYPLIEDTSDQGEQAEDYTQKIEDKVQGDYGRGSSGIKSAEDMFHFLSTQVYPNVPIAVIHSRTEEAEQHRILDEFRKGEIRILVATSVVEVGVDVANATCMVIEHADLFGMAALHQLRGRVGRGNLQSYCFLIYGKNITETGKERMKVLRETTDGFVIAEEDLKLRGPGEVTGIQQSGYLTLGLADPIRDKELLELARQDAFTQLTKKTQK
;
A
#
# COMPACT_ATOMS: atom_id res chain seq x y z
N MET A 1 -3.53 -14.68 32.07
CA MET A 1 -4.35 -15.12 30.89
C MET A 1 -4.23 -14.05 29.81
N LYS A 2 -3.87 -14.43 28.60
CA LYS A 2 -3.81 -13.46 27.48
C LYS A 2 -5.20 -13.07 27.03
N LEU A 3 -5.37 -11.83 26.52
CA LEU A 3 -6.68 -11.36 26.05
C LEU A 3 -7.36 -12.32 25.07
N ARG A 4 -6.61 -12.85 24.09
CA ARG A 4 -7.12 -13.79 23.07
C ARG A 4 -7.56 -15.16 23.61
N GLU A 5 -7.22 -15.49 24.84
CA GLU A 5 -7.61 -16.75 25.49
C GLU A 5 -8.99 -16.66 26.15
N ILE A 6 -9.62 -15.46 26.15
CA ILE A 6 -10.96 -15.24 26.71
C ILE A 6 -12.00 -15.60 25.64
N GLU A 7 -12.19 -16.88 25.38
CA GLU A 7 -13.15 -17.38 24.37
C GLU A 7 -14.62 -17.42 24.86
N THR A 8 -14.88 -16.88 26.06
CA THR A 8 -16.24 -16.82 26.62
C THR A 8 -17.17 -16.06 25.68
N PRO A 9 -18.33 -16.64 25.27
CA PRO A 9 -19.27 -15.98 24.39
C PRO A 9 -19.82 -14.67 24.98
N ILE A 10 -20.01 -13.64 24.17
CA ILE A 10 -20.54 -12.33 24.60
C ILE A 10 -21.94 -12.43 25.21
N SER A 11 -22.74 -13.44 24.83
CA SER A 11 -24.09 -13.69 25.36
C SER A 11 -24.12 -14.06 26.85
N THR A 12 -22.98 -14.38 27.47
CA THR A 12 -22.89 -14.65 28.91
C THR A 12 -22.96 -13.38 29.75
N LEU A 13 -22.64 -12.22 29.16
CA LEU A 13 -22.72 -10.94 29.85
C LEU A 13 -24.16 -10.56 30.17
N SER A 14 -24.43 -10.16 31.41
CA SER A 14 -25.76 -9.73 31.86
C SER A 14 -26.28 -8.57 31.01
N GLY A 15 -27.49 -8.71 30.45
CA GLY A 15 -28.13 -7.71 29.58
C GLY A 15 -27.81 -7.84 28.09
N ILE A 16 -27.10 -8.90 27.67
CA ILE A 16 -26.92 -9.25 26.26
C ILE A 16 -27.71 -10.54 25.99
N GLY A 17 -28.97 -10.37 25.56
CA GLY A 17 -29.78 -11.47 25.07
C GLY A 17 -29.51 -11.81 23.60
N PRO A 18 -30.16 -12.86 23.04
CA PRO A 18 -29.90 -13.35 21.68
C PRO A 18 -30.01 -12.28 20.59
N VAL A 19 -30.96 -11.33 20.71
CA VAL A 19 -31.15 -10.26 19.75
C VAL A 19 -29.95 -9.31 19.73
N LYS A 20 -29.47 -8.89 20.92
CA LYS A 20 -28.29 -8.02 21.01
C LYS A 20 -27.02 -8.76 20.58
N ALA A 21 -26.86 -10.05 20.96
CA ALA A 21 -25.72 -10.84 20.54
C ALA A 21 -25.61 -10.93 19.00
N LYS A 22 -26.74 -11.04 18.28
CA LYS A 22 -26.76 -10.98 16.81
C LYS A 22 -26.30 -9.61 16.27
N LEU A 23 -26.65 -8.51 16.94
CA LEU A 23 -26.18 -7.17 16.55
C LEU A 23 -24.66 -7.02 16.77
N PHE A 24 -24.13 -7.56 17.85
CA PHE A 24 -22.67 -7.61 18.09
C PHE A 24 -21.95 -8.48 17.06
N ALA A 25 -22.53 -9.62 16.66
CA ALA A 25 -21.99 -10.49 15.61
C ALA A 25 -21.86 -9.76 14.25
N ASN A 26 -22.78 -8.82 13.92
CA ASN A 26 -22.65 -7.97 12.72
C ASN A 26 -21.41 -7.04 12.75
N LEU A 27 -20.82 -6.82 13.93
CA LEU A 27 -19.58 -6.09 14.13
C LEU A 27 -18.35 -7.02 14.26
N GLY A 28 -18.53 -8.34 14.06
CA GLY A 28 -17.46 -9.32 14.24
C GLY A 28 -17.18 -9.67 15.71
N ILE A 29 -18.06 -9.29 16.64
CA ILE A 29 -17.88 -9.49 18.09
C ILE A 29 -18.68 -10.71 18.53
N TYR A 30 -17.99 -11.82 18.82
CA TYR A 30 -18.58 -13.09 19.25
C TYR A 30 -18.21 -13.44 20.68
N THR A 31 -17.01 -13.08 21.13
CA THR A 31 -16.44 -13.41 22.43
C THR A 31 -16.16 -12.16 23.28
N ILE A 32 -15.85 -12.37 24.55
CA ILE A 32 -15.39 -11.29 25.44
C ILE A 32 -14.06 -10.71 24.97
N ALA A 33 -13.16 -11.55 24.41
CA ALA A 33 -11.91 -11.08 23.82
C ALA A 33 -12.17 -10.13 22.67
N ASP A 34 -13.10 -10.47 21.75
CA ASP A 34 -13.46 -9.59 20.63
C ASP A 34 -14.03 -8.27 21.12
N LEU A 35 -14.87 -8.30 22.16
CA LEU A 35 -15.45 -7.09 22.74
C LEU A 35 -14.40 -6.16 23.37
N LEU A 36 -13.44 -6.71 24.12
CA LEU A 36 -12.37 -5.96 24.75
C LEU A 36 -11.29 -5.52 23.74
N ALA A 37 -11.18 -6.17 22.59
CA ALA A 37 -10.35 -5.77 21.46
C ALA A 37 -11.09 -4.81 20.48
N TYR A 38 -12.40 -4.58 20.66
CA TYR A 38 -13.17 -3.66 19.85
C TYR A 38 -12.94 -2.23 20.30
N TYR A 39 -11.81 -1.65 19.90
CA TYR A 39 -11.39 -0.34 20.37
C TYR A 39 -12.21 0.80 19.78
N PRO A 40 -12.39 1.91 20.52
CA PRO A 40 -13.06 3.10 20.03
C PRO A 40 -12.25 3.72 18.87
N LYS A 41 -12.97 4.28 17.90
CA LYS A 41 -12.37 5.03 16.79
C LYS A 41 -11.83 6.38 17.26
N ASP A 42 -12.52 7.01 18.21
CA ASP A 42 -12.23 8.35 18.73
C ASP A 42 -12.78 8.53 20.14
N TRP A 43 -12.46 9.64 20.78
CA TRP A 43 -12.97 10.01 22.10
C TRP A 43 -13.53 11.42 22.08
N GLU A 44 -14.70 11.60 22.70
CA GLU A 44 -15.29 12.90 22.97
C GLU A 44 -14.92 13.34 24.39
N ASP A 45 -14.04 14.34 24.51
CA ASP A 45 -13.65 14.90 25.79
C ASP A 45 -14.72 15.88 26.28
N ARG A 46 -15.46 15.47 27.31
CA ARG A 46 -16.44 16.31 28.03
C ARG A 46 -15.90 16.73 29.40
N THR A 47 -14.63 16.60 29.70
CA THR A 47 -14.05 17.02 30.97
C THR A 47 -13.87 18.53 31.04
N GLN A 48 -13.72 19.18 29.87
CA GLN A 48 -13.59 20.62 29.77
C GLN A 48 -14.89 21.28 29.36
N ARG A 49 -15.18 22.41 29.97
CA ARG A 49 -16.31 23.26 29.59
C ARG A 49 -15.94 24.04 28.32
N ILE A 50 -16.74 23.89 27.28
CA ILE A 50 -16.62 24.63 26.02
C ILE A 50 -17.88 25.50 25.89
N PRO A 51 -17.75 26.84 26.02
CA PRO A 51 -18.89 27.74 26.05
C PRO A 51 -19.51 27.95 24.64
N LEU A 52 -20.73 28.50 24.60
CA LEU A 52 -21.45 28.81 23.34
C LEU A 52 -20.65 29.71 22.40
N SER A 53 -19.80 30.61 22.91
CA SER A 53 -18.99 31.50 22.07
C SER A 53 -17.97 30.76 21.20
N GLN A 54 -17.54 29.56 21.59
CA GLN A 54 -16.56 28.73 20.87
C GLN A 54 -17.19 27.70 19.93
N PHE A 55 -18.45 27.84 19.59
CA PHE A 55 -19.22 26.87 18.79
C PHE A 55 -18.65 26.57 17.39
N ARG A 56 -17.82 27.44 16.83
CA ARG A 56 -17.20 27.27 15.51
C ARG A 56 -16.00 26.34 15.52
N GLU A 57 -15.27 26.32 16.63
CA GLU A 57 -14.00 25.60 16.77
C GLU A 57 -14.20 24.22 17.39
N HIS A 58 -15.15 24.12 18.33
CA HIS A 58 -15.36 22.91 19.10
C HIS A 58 -16.83 22.58 19.30
N LYS A 59 -17.10 21.32 19.61
CA LYS A 59 -18.43 20.89 20.07
C LYS A 59 -18.69 21.53 21.46
N VAL A 60 -19.77 22.26 21.58
CA VAL A 60 -20.15 22.95 22.83
C VAL A 60 -20.45 21.93 23.93
N HIS A 61 -19.86 22.12 25.11
CA HIS A 61 -20.17 21.39 26.34
C HIS A 61 -20.20 22.36 27.51
N THR A 62 -21.40 22.80 27.90
CA THR A 62 -21.58 23.89 28.87
C THR A 62 -22.81 23.70 29.75
N ILE A 63 -22.89 24.55 30.80
CA ILE A 63 -24.11 24.73 31.60
C ILE A 63 -24.79 25.98 31.10
N ALA A 64 -26.07 25.86 30.78
CA ALA A 64 -26.88 26.94 30.26
C ALA A 64 -28.23 27.08 31.03
N LEU A 65 -28.76 28.29 31.02
CA LEU A 65 -30.10 28.60 31.50
C LEU A 65 -31.08 28.49 30.34
N VAL A 66 -32.21 27.82 30.55
CA VAL A 66 -33.34 27.82 29.60
C VAL A 66 -34.08 29.14 29.73
N THR A 67 -34.07 29.96 28.67
CA THR A 67 -34.66 31.31 28.68
C THR A 67 -36.03 31.38 28.03
N GLY A 68 -36.42 30.38 27.24
CA GLY A 68 -37.73 30.38 26.60
C GLY A 68 -37.99 29.17 25.72
N HIS A 69 -39.24 28.94 25.39
CA HIS A 69 -39.71 27.95 24.45
C HIS A 69 -40.47 28.61 23.32
N SER A 70 -40.33 28.11 22.11
CA SER A 70 -41.16 28.51 20.97
C SER A 70 -41.42 27.33 20.04
N TRP A 71 -42.63 27.25 19.51
CA TRP A 71 -43.04 26.21 18.58
C TRP A 71 -43.11 26.77 17.16
N PHE A 72 -42.58 26.00 16.24
CA PHE A 72 -42.51 26.34 14.82
C PHE A 72 -43.17 25.25 13.96
N GLY A 73 -43.80 25.62 12.85
CA GLY A 73 -44.44 24.68 11.90
C GLY A 73 -45.86 24.28 12.26
N TYR A 74 -46.52 23.58 11.32
CA TYR A 74 -47.92 23.14 11.42
C TYR A 74 -48.05 21.60 11.35
N GLY A 75 -49.07 21.05 11.99
CA GLY A 75 -49.41 19.63 11.91
C GLY A 75 -48.44 18.69 12.60
N ARG A 76 -48.16 17.56 11.97
CA ARG A 76 -47.25 16.52 12.52
C ARG A 76 -45.76 16.91 12.56
N MET A 77 -45.36 18.00 11.92
CA MET A 77 -43.96 18.46 11.84
C MET A 77 -43.67 19.65 12.77
N LYS A 78 -44.39 19.78 13.89
CA LYS A 78 -44.11 20.82 14.87
C LYS A 78 -42.70 20.65 15.44
N THR A 79 -41.89 21.71 15.39
CA THR A 79 -40.52 21.78 15.89
C THR A 79 -40.47 22.64 17.14
N LEU A 80 -39.96 22.10 18.24
CA LEU A 80 -39.72 22.85 19.46
C LEU A 80 -38.35 23.52 19.39
N LYS A 81 -38.34 24.84 19.59
CA LYS A 81 -37.11 25.61 19.81
C LYS A 81 -37.02 25.96 21.28
N ILE A 82 -35.88 25.63 21.89
CA ILE A 82 -35.58 25.94 23.28
C ILE A 82 -34.45 26.97 23.29
N SER A 83 -34.75 28.18 23.71
CA SER A 83 -33.73 29.24 23.86
C SER A 83 -32.92 29.01 25.10
N ILE A 84 -31.60 29.03 24.95
CA ILE A 84 -30.63 28.83 26.03
C ILE A 84 -29.62 29.97 26.09
N ALA A 85 -29.11 30.26 27.28
CA ALA A 85 -28.05 31.23 27.46
C ALA A 85 -27.01 30.67 28.44
N ASP A 86 -25.74 30.80 28.09
CA ASP A 86 -24.61 30.60 29.01
C ASP A 86 -23.95 31.94 29.33
N THR A 87 -22.84 31.93 30.06
CA THR A 87 -22.12 33.15 30.43
C THR A 87 -21.45 33.87 29.24
N SER A 88 -21.33 33.19 28.08
CA SER A 88 -20.62 33.66 26.89
C SER A 88 -21.53 34.08 25.75
N GLY A 89 -22.80 33.63 25.75
CA GLY A 89 -23.71 33.92 24.66
C GLY A 89 -25.07 33.27 24.77
N ARG A 90 -25.87 33.41 23.71
CA ARG A 90 -27.20 32.80 23.58
C ARG A 90 -27.24 31.86 22.39
N GLY A 91 -28.03 30.80 22.52
CA GLY A 91 -28.20 29.82 21.43
C GLY A 91 -29.59 29.20 21.48
N GLU A 92 -29.95 28.43 20.47
CA GLU A 92 -31.21 27.72 20.36
C GLU A 92 -30.99 26.22 20.13
N LEU A 93 -31.73 25.39 20.86
CA LEU A 93 -31.82 23.96 20.63
C LEU A 93 -33.07 23.69 19.77
N VAL A 94 -32.89 23.08 18.63
CA VAL A 94 -33.98 22.79 17.67
C VAL A 94 -34.33 21.30 17.75
N ALA A 95 -35.47 20.99 18.38
CA ALA A 95 -35.89 19.63 18.65
C ALA A 95 -37.03 19.22 17.70
N PHE A 96 -36.69 18.33 16.74
CA PHE A 96 -37.66 17.73 15.84
C PHE A 96 -38.33 16.52 16.49
N ASN A 97 -39.68 16.51 16.51
CA ASN A 97 -40.46 15.39 17.04
C ASN A 97 -40.09 14.94 18.48
N ARG A 98 -39.74 15.92 19.36
CA ARG A 98 -39.37 15.70 20.77
C ARG A 98 -40.18 16.62 21.70
N PRO A 99 -41.53 16.53 21.73
CA PRO A 99 -42.36 17.43 22.53
C PRO A 99 -42.16 17.27 24.05
N PHE A 100 -41.68 16.12 24.48
CA PHE A 100 -41.38 15.85 25.90
C PHE A 100 -40.31 16.77 26.49
N LEU A 101 -39.41 17.33 25.64
CA LEU A 101 -38.38 18.25 26.08
C LEU A 101 -38.93 19.55 26.67
N GLU A 102 -40.07 20.00 26.25
CA GLU A 102 -40.73 21.19 26.82
C GLU A 102 -41.03 21.00 28.33
N LYS A 103 -41.49 19.81 28.69
CA LYS A 103 -41.79 19.46 30.09
C LYS A 103 -40.55 19.12 30.91
N SER A 104 -39.53 18.55 30.27
CA SER A 104 -38.31 18.16 30.98
C SER A 104 -37.31 19.30 31.13
N LEU A 105 -37.27 20.26 30.20
CA LEU A 105 -36.37 21.42 30.21
C LEU A 105 -37.21 22.70 30.36
N THR A 106 -37.74 22.94 31.55
CA THR A 106 -38.63 24.08 31.85
C THR A 106 -37.90 25.42 31.76
N VAL A 107 -38.64 26.49 31.44
CA VAL A 107 -38.09 27.86 31.44
C VAL A 107 -37.60 28.21 32.87
N GLY A 108 -36.37 28.73 32.98
CA GLY A 108 -35.72 28.99 34.26
C GLY A 108 -34.84 27.82 34.74
N ALA A 109 -34.95 26.64 34.14
CA ALA A 109 -34.10 25.49 34.51
C ALA A 109 -32.62 25.69 34.12
N ILE A 110 -31.73 25.18 34.95
CA ILE A 110 -30.31 25.04 34.63
C ILE A 110 -30.09 23.68 34.01
N ILE A 111 -29.44 23.63 32.83
CA ILE A 111 -29.23 22.42 32.05
C ILE A 111 -27.76 22.25 31.68
N ALA A 112 -27.28 21.01 31.64
CA ALA A 112 -26.08 20.65 30.93
C ALA A 112 -26.42 20.46 29.44
N VAL A 113 -25.66 21.08 28.57
CA VAL A 113 -25.87 20.99 27.11
C VAL A 113 -24.59 20.57 26.43
N THR A 114 -24.69 19.54 25.59
CA THR A 114 -23.62 19.11 24.70
C THR A 114 -24.17 19.03 23.28
N GLY A 115 -23.51 19.68 22.32
CA GLY A 115 -24.01 19.66 20.94
C GLY A 115 -23.12 20.38 19.94
N GLN A 116 -23.33 20.03 18.68
CA GLN A 116 -22.72 20.75 17.56
C GLN A 116 -23.62 21.94 17.21
N PHE A 117 -23.09 23.14 17.35
CA PHE A 117 -23.81 24.36 17.04
C PHE A 117 -23.31 24.96 15.72
N SER A 118 -24.19 25.65 15.02
CA SER A 118 -23.86 26.36 13.78
C SER A 118 -24.64 27.67 13.74
N LEU A 119 -24.11 28.66 13.00
CA LEU A 119 -24.80 29.93 12.78
C LEU A 119 -25.81 29.73 11.66
N ARG A 120 -27.14 29.85 11.98
CA ARG A 120 -28.24 29.81 11.01
C ARG A 120 -29.15 31.00 11.29
N TYR A 121 -29.53 31.72 10.24
CA TYR A 121 -30.39 32.91 10.35
C TYR A 121 -29.92 33.91 11.40
N ASN A 122 -28.59 34.11 11.48
CA ASN A 122 -27.91 34.96 12.46
C ASN A 122 -28.10 34.54 13.95
N GLN A 123 -28.45 33.26 14.19
CA GLN A 123 -28.61 32.67 15.52
C GLN A 123 -27.75 31.42 15.65
N ILE A 124 -27.16 31.22 16.83
CA ILE A 124 -26.37 30.01 17.16
C ILE A 124 -27.40 28.90 17.47
N GLN A 125 -27.48 27.88 16.59
CA GLN A 125 -28.47 26.81 16.68
C GLN A 125 -27.83 25.43 16.64
N SER A 126 -28.41 24.48 17.37
CA SER A 126 -28.09 23.06 17.29
C SER A 126 -29.34 22.21 17.13
N SER A 127 -29.36 21.29 16.15
CA SER A 127 -30.37 20.23 16.03
C SER A 127 -29.85 18.87 16.51
N SER A 128 -28.52 18.75 16.69
CA SER A 128 -27.84 17.57 17.23
C SER A 128 -27.26 17.88 18.60
N PHE A 129 -28.05 17.64 19.62
CA PHE A 129 -27.71 17.98 21.01
C PHE A 129 -28.20 16.92 21.99
N GLU A 130 -27.53 16.86 23.13
CA GLU A 130 -27.94 16.23 24.38
C GLU A 130 -28.12 17.34 25.42
N ALA A 131 -29.23 17.29 26.17
CA ALA A 131 -29.50 18.24 27.22
C ALA A 131 -30.09 17.51 28.45
N GLU A 132 -29.52 17.77 29.60
CA GLU A 132 -29.94 17.18 30.86
C GLU A 132 -30.22 18.30 31.89
N LYS A 133 -31.34 18.22 32.59
CA LYS A 133 -31.68 19.16 33.62
C LYS A 133 -30.87 18.92 34.89
N ILE A 134 -30.20 19.96 35.35
CA ILE A 134 -29.38 19.94 36.58
C ILE A 134 -30.19 20.48 37.78
N ALA A 135 -30.96 21.56 37.56
CA ALA A 135 -31.79 22.20 38.59
C ALA A 135 -33.01 22.82 37.99
N ASP A 136 -34.09 22.84 38.75
CA ASP A 136 -35.40 23.42 38.29
C ASP A 136 -35.37 24.95 38.18
N SER A 137 -34.52 25.62 38.98
CA SER A 137 -34.26 27.07 38.95
C SER A 137 -32.92 27.38 39.59
N GLY A 138 -32.32 28.51 39.25
CA GLY A 138 -31.07 28.94 39.85
C GLY A 138 -30.37 30.07 39.11
N ASN A 139 -29.34 30.65 39.73
CA ASN A 139 -28.48 31.63 39.08
C ASN A 139 -27.36 30.91 38.35
N LEU A 140 -27.16 31.22 37.07
CA LEU A 140 -26.10 30.63 36.25
C LEU A 140 -24.68 30.88 36.83
N GLN A 141 -24.50 31.98 37.55
CA GLN A 141 -23.23 32.30 38.20
C GLN A 141 -22.81 31.28 39.25
N ASP A 142 -23.75 30.64 39.96
CA ASP A 142 -23.48 29.63 40.97
C ASP A 142 -22.89 28.32 40.38
N TRP A 143 -23.01 28.18 39.06
CA TRP A 143 -22.60 27.02 38.30
C TRP A 143 -21.31 27.25 37.45
N GLN A 144 -20.76 28.46 37.46
CA GLN A 144 -19.58 28.79 36.66
C GLN A 144 -18.35 27.97 37.00
N THR A 145 -18.12 27.72 38.29
CA THR A 145 -16.95 26.97 38.79
C THR A 145 -17.21 25.48 38.98
N LYS A 146 -18.46 25.03 38.87
CA LYS A 146 -18.79 23.63 39.03
C LYS A 146 -18.53 22.84 37.72
N PRO A 147 -18.04 21.61 37.82
CA PRO A 147 -17.92 20.74 36.64
C PRO A 147 -19.31 20.50 36.01
N VAL A 148 -19.36 20.40 34.71
CA VAL A 148 -20.60 20.01 34.00
C VAL A 148 -20.96 18.59 34.43
N PRO A 149 -22.19 18.30 34.91
CA PRO A 149 -22.59 16.94 35.21
C PRO A 149 -22.39 16.01 34.01
N GLY A 150 -21.91 14.80 34.28
CA GLY A 150 -21.56 13.86 33.21
C GLY A 150 -20.25 14.16 32.49
N SER A 151 -19.42 15.09 33.05
CA SER A 151 -18.05 15.34 32.55
C SER A 151 -17.21 14.08 32.58
N GLN A 152 -16.93 13.52 31.42
CA GLN A 152 -16.12 12.32 31.25
C GLN A 152 -15.59 12.26 29.82
N VAL A 153 -14.55 11.50 29.60
CA VAL A 153 -14.12 11.15 28.25
C VAL A 153 -14.97 9.99 27.73
N ILE A 154 -15.70 10.23 26.65
CA ILE A 154 -16.64 9.25 26.08
C ILE A 154 -16.00 8.57 24.88
N PRO A 155 -15.77 7.25 24.91
CA PRO A 155 -15.29 6.51 23.75
C PRO A 155 -16.39 6.43 22.67
N LEU A 156 -16.01 6.66 21.42
CA LEU A 156 -16.86 6.59 20.25
C LEU A 156 -16.49 5.36 19.43
N TYR A 157 -17.41 4.38 19.38
CA TYR A 157 -17.20 3.13 18.64
C TYR A 157 -17.75 3.21 17.22
N PRO A 158 -17.21 2.43 16.26
CA PRO A 158 -17.92 2.16 15.02
C PRO A 158 -19.26 1.48 15.31
N LEU A 159 -20.34 1.91 14.63
CA LEU A 159 -21.69 1.47 14.92
C LEU A 159 -22.29 0.67 13.76
N THR A 160 -23.24 -0.20 14.06
CA THR A 160 -24.12 -0.85 13.10
C THR A 160 -25.59 -0.47 13.37
N ALA A 161 -26.46 -0.66 12.38
CA ALA A 161 -27.88 -0.36 12.52
C ALA A 161 -28.48 -1.14 13.72
N GLY A 162 -29.16 -0.43 14.59
CA GLY A 162 -29.82 -0.99 15.78
C GLY A 162 -28.95 -1.12 17.04
N LEU A 163 -27.63 -0.80 16.99
CA LEU A 163 -26.76 -0.83 18.15
C LEU A 163 -26.23 0.56 18.48
N ALA A 164 -26.63 1.11 19.63
CA ALA A 164 -26.19 2.43 20.08
C ALA A 164 -24.82 2.37 20.78
N ASN A 165 -24.05 3.48 20.71
CA ASN A 165 -22.74 3.62 21.39
C ASN A 165 -22.83 3.32 22.88
N SER A 166 -23.93 3.73 23.54
CA SER A 166 -24.16 3.46 24.97
C SER A 166 -24.29 1.97 25.30
N ALA A 167 -24.85 1.17 24.39
CA ALA A 167 -24.97 -0.26 24.57
C ALA A 167 -23.63 -0.97 24.51
N ILE A 168 -22.75 -0.55 23.59
CA ILE A 168 -21.37 -1.06 23.51
C ILE A 168 -20.59 -0.68 24.77
N ARG A 169 -20.67 0.59 25.20
CA ARG A 169 -20.03 1.07 26.44
C ARG A 169 -20.44 0.30 27.66
N GLN A 170 -21.73 0.00 27.82
CA GLN A 170 -22.25 -0.81 28.93
C GLN A 170 -21.71 -2.24 28.91
N ALA A 171 -21.71 -2.89 27.73
CA ALA A 171 -21.18 -4.23 27.56
C ALA A 171 -19.70 -4.30 27.91
N VAL A 172 -18.89 -3.38 27.35
CA VAL A 172 -17.45 -3.27 27.64
C VAL A 172 -17.21 -2.99 29.12
N GLY A 173 -17.98 -2.11 29.76
CA GLY A 173 -17.86 -1.82 31.17
C GLY A 173 -18.01 -3.08 32.06
N LYS A 174 -18.98 -3.93 31.73
CA LYS A 174 -19.19 -5.22 32.43
C LYS A 174 -18.04 -6.19 32.17
N ALA A 175 -17.64 -6.31 30.92
CA ALA A 175 -16.52 -7.17 30.53
C ALA A 175 -15.21 -6.76 31.26
N LEU A 176 -14.93 -5.48 31.37
CA LEU A 176 -13.78 -4.97 32.12
C LEU A 176 -13.85 -5.26 33.63
N GLN A 177 -15.03 -5.19 34.24
CA GLN A 177 -15.22 -5.53 35.64
C GLN A 177 -14.96 -7.01 35.91
N GLU A 178 -15.43 -7.89 35.04
CA GLU A 178 -15.35 -9.36 35.22
C GLU A 178 -13.98 -9.91 34.80
N TYR A 179 -13.40 -9.43 33.68
CA TYR A 179 -12.22 -10.03 33.05
C TYR A 179 -11.00 -9.10 33.02
N GLY A 180 -11.16 -7.80 33.18
CA GLY A 180 -10.08 -6.83 32.92
C GLY A 180 -8.84 -7.00 33.81
N ARG A 181 -9.01 -7.41 35.07
CA ARG A 181 -7.89 -7.56 36.04
C ARG A 181 -7.00 -8.78 35.78
N GLY A 182 -7.49 -9.78 35.04
CA GLY A 182 -6.78 -11.02 34.76
C GLY A 182 -5.95 -11.02 33.48
N ILE A 183 -5.93 -9.92 32.74
CA ILE A 183 -5.21 -9.81 31.46
C ILE A 183 -3.74 -9.57 31.71
N GLU A 184 -2.89 -10.47 31.19
CA GLU A 184 -1.43 -10.43 31.32
C GLU A 184 -0.78 -9.62 30.20
N ASP A 185 0.38 -9.05 30.49
CA ASP A 185 1.20 -8.34 29.52
C ASP A 185 1.82 -9.31 28.51
N GLU A 186 1.76 -8.98 27.23
CA GLU A 186 2.45 -9.72 26.16
C GLU A 186 3.84 -9.14 25.90
N LEU A 187 4.07 -7.87 26.24
CA LEU A 187 5.37 -7.21 26.15
C LEU A 187 6.25 -7.54 27.36
N PRO A 188 7.56 -7.76 27.16
CA PRO A 188 8.52 -7.84 28.26
C PRO A 188 8.52 -6.59 29.15
N GLN A 189 8.66 -6.77 30.46
CA GLN A 189 8.68 -5.67 31.43
C GLN A 189 9.78 -4.62 31.14
N GLU A 190 10.94 -5.06 30.66
CA GLU A 190 12.04 -4.17 30.25
C GLU A 190 11.62 -3.19 29.12
N ILE A 191 10.80 -3.67 28.18
CA ILE A 191 10.28 -2.86 27.06
C ILE A 191 9.23 -1.89 27.58
N LEU A 192 8.29 -2.36 28.41
CA LEU A 192 7.27 -1.48 29.02
C LEU A 192 7.90 -0.28 29.73
N GLN A 193 8.93 -0.54 30.54
CA GLN A 193 9.64 0.51 31.28
C GLN A 193 10.44 1.43 30.34
N ARG A 194 11.25 0.86 29.45
CA ARG A 194 12.13 1.64 28.54
C ARG A 194 11.36 2.53 27.57
N ARG A 195 10.19 2.08 27.12
CA ARG A 195 9.34 2.80 26.15
C ARG A 195 8.20 3.59 26.80
N GLU A 196 8.15 3.59 28.14
CA GLU A 196 7.12 4.27 28.92
C GLU A 196 5.70 3.86 28.49
N LEU A 197 5.46 2.55 28.34
CA LEU A 197 4.19 2.00 27.88
C LEU A 197 3.35 1.52 29.08
N MET A 198 2.04 1.54 28.92
CA MET A 198 1.10 0.94 29.86
C MET A 198 1.07 -0.58 29.71
N GLY A 199 0.97 -1.32 30.81
CA GLY A 199 0.67 -2.74 30.78
C GLY A 199 -0.72 -3.00 30.15
N LYS A 200 -0.92 -4.19 29.56
CA LYS A 200 -2.06 -4.57 28.73
C LYS A 200 -3.40 -4.32 29.40
N ALA A 201 -3.60 -4.80 30.61
CA ALA A 201 -4.85 -4.64 31.35
C ALA A 201 -5.20 -3.14 31.55
N ARG A 202 -4.21 -2.34 31.93
CA ARG A 202 -4.39 -0.89 32.14
C ARG A 202 -4.64 -0.16 30.81
N ALA A 203 -3.94 -0.55 29.76
CA ALA A 203 -4.13 0.03 28.42
C ALA A 203 -5.54 -0.23 27.89
N ILE A 204 -6.04 -1.47 27.98
CA ILE A 204 -7.42 -1.81 27.58
C ILE A 204 -8.44 -1.02 28.42
N ALA A 205 -8.26 -0.94 29.75
CA ALA A 205 -9.16 -0.18 30.60
C ALA A 205 -9.21 1.31 30.21
N ASN A 206 -8.05 1.93 29.94
CA ASN A 206 -7.97 3.34 29.56
C ASN A 206 -8.40 3.62 28.11
N MET A 207 -8.35 2.63 27.19
CA MET A 207 -8.97 2.76 25.87
C MET A 207 -10.48 2.94 25.98
N HIS A 208 -11.11 2.16 26.85
CA HIS A 208 -12.56 2.08 26.96
C HIS A 208 -13.18 3.00 28.02
N GLN A 209 -12.46 3.28 29.08
CA GLN A 209 -12.92 4.10 30.24
C GLN A 209 -11.80 5.02 30.73
N PRO A 210 -11.27 5.91 29.88
CA PRO A 210 -10.21 6.83 30.30
C PRO A 210 -10.76 7.89 31.26
N LYS A 211 -9.94 8.30 32.22
CA LYS A 211 -10.25 9.42 33.12
C LYS A 211 -9.98 10.76 32.41
N GLN A 212 -8.93 10.82 31.62
CA GLN A 212 -8.51 11.97 30.84
C GLN A 212 -8.22 11.53 29.40
N LEU A 213 -8.28 12.44 28.44
CA LEU A 213 -7.97 12.16 27.05
C LEU A 213 -6.51 11.69 26.88
N SER A 214 -5.58 12.25 27.66
CA SER A 214 -4.17 11.81 27.69
C SER A 214 -4.02 10.33 28.03
N ASP A 215 -4.83 9.80 28.96
CA ASP A 215 -4.80 8.38 29.32
C ASP A 215 -5.20 7.49 28.14
N ALA A 216 -6.24 7.91 27.37
CA ALA A 216 -6.69 7.20 26.18
C ALA A 216 -5.62 7.18 25.09
N LEU A 217 -4.98 8.32 24.83
CA LEU A 217 -3.90 8.45 23.84
C LEU A 217 -2.67 7.61 24.22
N GLN A 218 -2.27 7.62 25.50
CA GLN A 218 -1.17 6.79 25.97
C GLN A 218 -1.50 5.29 25.92
N ALA A 219 -2.73 4.90 26.23
CA ALA A 219 -3.21 3.54 26.10
C ALA A 219 -3.18 3.08 24.64
N ARG A 220 -3.67 3.92 23.72
CA ARG A 220 -3.62 3.67 22.28
C ARG A 220 -2.20 3.47 21.80
N LYS A 221 -1.27 4.36 22.18
CA LYS A 221 0.16 4.22 21.85
C LYS A 221 0.72 2.87 22.32
N SER A 222 0.38 2.44 23.54
CA SER A 222 0.87 1.19 24.11
C SER A 222 0.36 -0.04 23.35
N LEU A 223 -0.92 -0.07 22.99
CA LEU A 223 -1.53 -1.16 22.24
C LEU A 223 -1.04 -1.21 20.78
N ILE A 224 -0.86 -0.06 20.12
CA ILE A 224 -0.25 0.04 18.80
C ILE A 224 1.17 -0.53 18.83
N TYR A 225 1.96 -0.14 19.83
CA TYR A 225 3.33 -0.64 19.96
C TYR A 225 3.37 -2.16 20.14
N GLU A 226 2.50 -2.71 21.00
CA GLU A 226 2.42 -4.15 21.22
C GLU A 226 2.03 -4.90 19.93
N GLU A 227 1.07 -4.41 19.18
CA GLU A 227 0.65 -4.99 17.91
C GLU A 227 1.81 -5.01 16.91
N LEU A 228 2.50 -3.87 16.76
CA LEU A 228 3.66 -3.74 15.88
C LEU A 228 4.82 -4.64 16.33
N TYR A 229 5.07 -4.74 17.63
CA TYR A 229 6.11 -5.57 18.19
C TYR A 229 5.86 -7.07 17.92
N ASN A 230 4.64 -7.55 18.16
CA ASN A 230 4.25 -8.93 17.88
C ASN A 230 4.31 -9.23 16.36
N PHE A 231 3.93 -8.27 15.55
CA PHE A 231 4.05 -8.35 14.10
C PHE A 231 5.51 -8.48 13.66
N GLN A 232 6.42 -7.67 14.22
CA GLN A 232 7.85 -7.74 13.90
C GLN A 232 8.52 -9.01 14.45
N LEU A 233 8.07 -9.54 15.60
CA LEU A 233 8.51 -10.85 16.09
C LEU A 233 8.14 -11.99 15.12
N ALA A 234 6.93 -11.95 14.56
CA ALA A 234 6.49 -12.94 13.59
C ALA A 234 7.29 -12.86 12.27
N ILE A 235 7.60 -11.64 11.81
CA ILE A 235 8.45 -11.40 10.63
C ILE A 235 9.87 -11.93 10.89
N GLY A 236 10.50 -11.51 11.98
CA GLY A 236 11.85 -11.93 12.32
C GLY A 236 11.96 -13.44 12.57
N GLY A 237 10.95 -14.05 13.21
CA GLY A 237 10.88 -15.49 13.40
C GLY A 237 10.84 -16.27 12.08
N ARG A 238 10.08 -15.77 11.09
CA ARG A 238 10.06 -16.35 9.73
C ARG A 238 11.37 -16.17 9.01
N ALA A 239 11.98 -14.98 9.10
CA ALA A 239 13.27 -14.74 8.49
C ALA A 239 14.34 -15.71 9.04
N LEU A 240 14.37 -15.95 10.35
CA LEU A 240 15.26 -16.94 10.96
C LEU A 240 15.01 -18.35 10.44
N LEU A 241 13.72 -18.75 10.28
CA LEU A 241 13.36 -20.08 9.77
C LEU A 241 13.71 -20.28 8.28
N HIS A 242 13.53 -19.27 7.45
CA HIS A 242 13.72 -19.41 5.99
C HIS A 242 15.10 -18.95 5.52
N LYS A 243 15.69 -17.96 6.18
CA LYS A 243 16.88 -17.27 5.78
C LYS A 243 18.09 -17.59 6.68
N GLY A 244 17.86 -18.12 7.89
CA GLY A 244 18.92 -18.41 8.88
C GLY A 244 19.45 -17.17 9.62
N ARG A 245 19.06 -15.95 9.22
CA ARG A 245 19.42 -14.69 9.92
C ARG A 245 18.26 -13.69 9.93
N LEU A 246 18.36 -12.70 10.82
CA LEU A 246 17.47 -11.55 10.80
C LEU A 246 17.83 -10.62 9.64
N PRO A 247 16.82 -9.96 9.03
CA PRO A 247 17.06 -8.90 8.05
C PRO A 247 17.79 -7.70 8.67
N GLU A 248 18.47 -6.93 7.86
CA GLU A 248 19.12 -5.70 8.29
C GLU A 248 18.08 -4.72 8.84
N LEU A 249 18.42 -4.03 9.94
CA LEU A 249 17.52 -3.08 10.60
C LEU A 249 17.27 -1.85 9.73
N GLU A 250 18.29 -1.41 9.00
CA GLU A 250 18.20 -0.29 8.09
C GLU A 250 18.57 -0.76 6.68
N PRO A 251 17.73 -0.41 5.66
CA PRO A 251 18.19 -0.54 4.29
C PRO A 251 19.43 0.32 4.11
N VAL A 252 20.45 -0.21 3.48
CA VAL A 252 21.63 0.58 3.12
C VAL A 252 21.18 1.62 2.10
N GLU A 253 20.84 2.83 2.57
CA GLU A 253 20.63 3.98 1.70
C GLU A 253 21.97 4.44 1.17
N ILE A 254 22.24 4.09 -0.05
CA ILE A 254 23.47 4.44 -0.72
C ILE A 254 23.31 5.86 -1.26
N GLN A 255 23.89 6.84 -0.57
CA GLN A 255 24.05 8.17 -1.11
C GLN A 255 25.22 8.17 -2.11
N GLU A 256 25.00 8.72 -3.31
CA GLU A 256 26.03 8.85 -4.36
C GLU A 256 27.30 9.54 -3.85
N THR A 257 27.15 10.42 -2.87
CA THR A 257 28.24 11.16 -2.23
C THR A 257 29.24 10.28 -1.48
N ASN A 258 28.88 9.03 -1.17
CA ASN A 258 29.70 8.11 -0.37
C ASN A 258 30.40 7.04 -1.22
N PHE A 259 30.25 7.07 -2.56
CA PHE A 259 30.95 6.11 -3.43
C PHE A 259 32.35 6.64 -3.79
N GLY A 260 33.35 6.11 -3.13
CA GLY A 260 34.74 6.49 -3.30
C GLY A 260 35.61 5.35 -3.87
N PRO A 261 36.92 5.57 -3.92
CA PRO A 261 37.88 4.57 -4.43
C PRO A 261 37.83 3.24 -3.68
N GLU A 262 37.52 3.25 -2.38
CA GLU A 262 37.45 2.02 -1.56
C GLU A 262 36.24 1.16 -1.99
N GLN A 263 35.06 1.76 -2.21
CA GLN A 263 33.88 1.06 -2.70
C GLN A 263 34.06 0.55 -4.14
N GLU A 264 34.77 1.31 -4.97
CA GLU A 264 35.13 0.84 -6.33
C GLU A 264 36.03 -0.38 -6.26
N ALA A 265 37.04 -0.39 -5.39
CA ALA A 265 37.94 -1.53 -5.18
C ALA A 265 37.14 -2.74 -4.65
N GLU A 266 36.32 -2.57 -3.62
CA GLU A 266 35.46 -3.62 -3.08
C GLU A 266 34.52 -4.21 -4.15
N PHE A 267 33.90 -3.36 -5.00
CA PHE A 267 33.08 -3.82 -6.12
C PHE A 267 33.89 -4.70 -7.08
N LEU A 268 35.06 -4.24 -7.52
CA LEU A 268 35.90 -5.00 -8.47
C LEU A 268 36.37 -6.32 -7.87
N GLU A 269 36.79 -6.34 -6.61
CA GLU A 269 37.22 -7.54 -5.90
C GLU A 269 36.06 -8.53 -5.68
N SER A 270 34.82 -8.03 -5.62
CA SER A 270 33.63 -8.86 -5.44
C SER A 270 33.22 -9.63 -6.69
N LEU A 271 33.76 -9.31 -7.87
CA LEU A 271 33.33 -9.89 -9.14
C LEU A 271 33.81 -11.32 -9.35
N SER A 272 32.93 -12.16 -9.89
CA SER A 272 33.28 -13.50 -10.38
C SER A 272 33.74 -13.44 -11.85
N PRO A 273 34.44 -14.49 -12.37
CA PRO A 273 35.01 -14.46 -13.72
C PRO A 273 34.03 -14.14 -14.86
N ARG A 274 32.77 -14.61 -14.77
CA ARG A 274 31.75 -14.27 -15.76
C ARG A 274 31.16 -12.87 -15.55
N GLN A 275 31.13 -12.38 -14.33
CA GLN A 275 30.73 -11.00 -14.03
C GLN A 275 31.74 -10.00 -14.57
N GLU A 276 33.04 -10.28 -14.47
CA GLU A 276 34.12 -9.46 -15.09
C GLU A 276 33.98 -9.38 -16.62
N LYS A 277 33.70 -10.52 -17.28
CA LYS A 277 33.48 -10.56 -18.73
C LYS A 277 32.26 -9.72 -19.12
N LEU A 278 31.17 -9.82 -18.37
CA LEU A 278 29.97 -8.98 -18.59
C LEU A 278 30.34 -7.50 -18.43
N LEU A 279 31.01 -7.13 -17.33
CA LEU A 279 31.38 -5.73 -17.07
C LEU A 279 32.23 -5.16 -18.20
N ALA A 280 33.21 -5.91 -18.70
CA ALA A 280 34.10 -5.52 -19.80
C ALA A 280 33.34 -5.38 -21.16
N SER A 281 32.24 -6.08 -21.36
CA SER A 281 31.47 -6.06 -22.59
C SER A 281 30.36 -4.97 -22.62
N LEU A 282 30.08 -4.32 -21.48
CA LEU A 282 29.04 -3.30 -21.43
C LEU A 282 29.45 -2.04 -22.21
N PRO A 283 28.54 -1.47 -23.07
CA PRO A 283 28.83 -0.26 -23.82
C PRO A 283 28.71 1.03 -22.97
N PHE A 284 28.48 0.91 -21.66
CA PHE A 284 28.30 2.01 -20.72
C PHE A 284 28.90 1.64 -19.35
N GLN A 285 29.14 2.63 -18.51
CA GLN A 285 29.58 2.43 -17.14
C GLN A 285 28.41 2.23 -16.19
N LEU A 286 28.59 1.35 -15.21
CA LEU A 286 27.63 1.15 -14.13
C LEU A 286 27.57 2.38 -13.23
N THR A 287 26.37 2.74 -12.78
CA THR A 287 26.20 3.80 -11.78
C THR A 287 26.69 3.33 -10.40
N PRO A 288 27.08 4.27 -9.50
CA PRO A 288 27.46 3.91 -8.13
C PRO A 288 26.42 3.04 -7.42
N GLY A 289 25.13 3.37 -7.55
CA GLY A 289 24.03 2.59 -6.95
C GLY A 289 23.93 1.17 -7.51
N GLN A 290 24.19 0.97 -8.80
CA GLN A 290 24.22 -0.36 -9.41
C GLN A 290 25.40 -1.19 -8.88
N LYS A 291 26.61 -0.60 -8.80
CA LYS A 291 27.82 -1.27 -8.29
C LYS A 291 27.60 -1.75 -6.86
N LEU A 292 27.12 -0.89 -5.99
CA LEU A 292 26.86 -1.22 -4.60
C LEU A 292 25.77 -2.28 -4.44
N CYS A 293 24.68 -2.19 -5.21
CA CYS A 293 23.65 -3.22 -5.23
C CYS A 293 24.21 -4.59 -5.65
N ILE A 294 25.09 -4.64 -6.65
CA ILE A 294 25.75 -5.86 -7.09
C ILE A 294 26.70 -6.38 -5.99
N THR A 295 27.46 -5.52 -5.33
CA THR A 295 28.34 -5.89 -4.21
C THR A 295 27.54 -6.50 -3.05
N ASP A 296 26.40 -5.90 -2.68
CA ASP A 296 25.51 -6.45 -1.65
C ASP A 296 24.98 -7.84 -2.01
N ILE A 297 24.53 -8.01 -3.25
CA ILE A 297 24.04 -9.30 -3.76
C ILE A 297 25.15 -10.32 -3.75
N ASN A 298 26.35 -9.96 -4.24
CA ASN A 298 27.51 -10.86 -4.27
C ASN A 298 27.90 -11.30 -2.86
N ARG A 299 27.95 -10.38 -1.89
CA ARG A 299 28.25 -10.67 -0.48
C ARG A 299 27.25 -11.66 0.11
N ASP A 300 25.96 -11.46 -0.14
CA ASP A 300 24.92 -12.38 0.34
C ASP A 300 25.05 -13.76 -0.31
N LEU A 301 25.27 -13.83 -1.63
CA LEU A 301 25.43 -15.10 -2.35
C LEU A 301 26.67 -15.86 -1.87
N ASP A 302 27.81 -15.19 -1.66
CA ASP A 302 29.02 -15.80 -1.10
C ASP A 302 28.78 -16.37 0.30
N HIS A 303 28.02 -15.63 1.12
CA HIS A 303 27.65 -16.12 2.44
C HIS A 303 26.75 -17.34 2.37
N CYS A 304 25.83 -17.40 1.38
CA CYS A 304 25.02 -18.59 1.12
C CYS A 304 25.88 -19.81 0.79
N GLU A 305 26.83 -19.65 -0.12
CA GLU A 305 27.69 -20.77 -0.57
C GLU A 305 28.60 -21.26 0.56
N LYS A 306 29.21 -20.35 1.31
CA LYS A 306 29.99 -20.69 2.50
C LYS A 306 29.15 -21.42 3.54
N SER A 307 27.93 -20.96 3.81
CA SER A 307 27.02 -21.58 4.76
C SER A 307 26.59 -22.99 4.34
N ARG A 308 26.41 -23.24 3.03
CA ARG A 308 26.12 -24.58 2.49
C ARG A 308 27.31 -25.54 2.68
N CYS A 309 28.54 -25.04 2.49
CA CYS A 309 29.74 -25.85 2.59
C CYS A 309 30.15 -26.17 4.05
N ILE A 310 30.05 -25.17 4.95
CA ILE A 310 30.56 -25.26 6.33
C ILE A 310 29.53 -25.83 7.29
N GLY A 311 28.23 -25.69 7.00
CA GLY A 311 27.04 -26.02 7.79
C GLY A 311 27.28 -26.73 9.10
N GLU A 312 27.19 -26.03 10.23
CA GLU A 312 27.17 -26.62 11.56
C GLU A 312 25.92 -27.48 11.78
N VAL A 313 26.10 -28.61 12.46
CA VAL A 313 25.01 -29.53 12.75
C VAL A 313 23.95 -28.79 13.60
N GLY A 314 22.73 -28.64 13.08
CA GLY A 314 21.59 -28.02 13.79
C GLY A 314 21.30 -26.56 13.41
N GLN A 315 22.11 -25.88 12.63
CA GLN A 315 21.78 -24.55 12.12
C GLN A 315 21.24 -24.62 10.68
N GLN A 316 20.19 -23.85 10.39
CA GLN A 316 19.68 -23.66 9.03
C GLN A 316 20.73 -22.87 8.22
N PRO A 317 21.12 -23.35 7.03
CA PRO A 317 22.07 -22.60 6.20
C PRO A 317 21.47 -21.27 5.77
N PHE A 318 22.30 -20.24 5.72
CA PHE A 318 21.89 -18.93 5.24
C PHE A 318 21.41 -19.01 3.79
N THR A 319 20.28 -18.37 3.49
CA THR A 319 19.72 -18.22 2.14
C THR A 319 19.44 -16.76 1.88
N MET A 320 19.94 -16.20 0.78
CA MET A 320 19.63 -14.83 0.39
C MET A 320 18.15 -14.68 0.07
N ALA A 321 17.53 -13.66 0.63
CA ALA A 321 16.21 -13.19 0.25
C ALA A 321 16.25 -11.66 0.22
N ARG A 322 16.38 -11.07 -0.99
CA ARG A 322 16.64 -9.64 -1.18
C ARG A 322 15.65 -9.01 -2.16
N LEU A 323 15.20 -7.80 -1.83
CA LEU A 323 14.39 -6.95 -2.68
C LEU A 323 15.24 -5.81 -3.24
N VAL A 324 15.36 -5.73 -4.56
CA VAL A 324 15.98 -4.61 -5.27
C VAL A 324 14.91 -3.65 -5.73
N GLN A 325 14.93 -2.46 -5.17
CA GLN A 325 14.04 -1.36 -5.54
C GLN A 325 14.78 -0.32 -6.37
N GLY A 326 14.10 0.28 -7.31
CA GLY A 326 14.63 1.38 -8.09
C GLY A 326 13.60 1.85 -9.11
N ASP A 327 13.73 3.06 -9.58
CA ASP A 327 12.82 3.63 -10.56
C ASP A 327 12.89 2.88 -11.91
N VAL A 328 11.93 3.15 -12.79
CA VAL A 328 11.90 2.58 -14.14
C VAL A 328 13.16 2.97 -14.89
N GLY A 329 13.91 1.95 -15.40
CA GLY A 329 15.17 2.18 -16.11
C GLY A 329 16.41 2.39 -15.24
N SER A 330 16.36 2.17 -13.92
CA SER A 330 17.52 2.23 -13.02
C SER A 330 18.52 1.06 -13.19
N GLY A 331 18.20 0.05 -14.01
CA GLY A 331 19.09 -1.08 -14.31
C GLY A 331 18.97 -2.28 -13.36
N LYS A 332 17.85 -2.46 -12.67
CA LYS A 332 17.58 -3.61 -11.78
C LYS A 332 17.82 -4.96 -12.45
N THR A 333 17.35 -5.12 -13.69
CA THR A 333 17.51 -6.35 -14.47
C THR A 333 19.01 -6.68 -14.72
N LEU A 334 19.82 -5.64 -14.90
CA LEU A 334 21.26 -5.81 -15.05
C LEU A 334 21.90 -6.36 -13.76
N ALA A 335 21.54 -5.83 -12.60
CA ALA A 335 22.00 -6.36 -11.31
C ALA A 335 21.56 -7.84 -11.13
N ALA A 336 20.35 -8.20 -11.60
CA ALA A 336 19.90 -9.60 -11.59
C ALA A 336 20.74 -10.49 -12.52
N PHE A 337 21.18 -10.00 -13.68
CA PHE A 337 22.07 -10.75 -14.55
C PHE A 337 23.45 -10.98 -13.90
N PHE A 338 24.00 -9.99 -13.21
CA PHE A 338 25.21 -10.19 -12.40
C PHE A 338 25.01 -11.30 -11.37
N ALA A 339 23.90 -11.28 -10.63
CA ALA A 339 23.56 -12.34 -9.67
C ALA A 339 23.49 -13.73 -10.32
N CYS A 340 22.83 -13.84 -11.49
CA CYS A 340 22.74 -15.10 -12.22
C CYS A 340 24.14 -15.60 -12.64
N LEU A 341 25.01 -14.73 -13.15
CA LEU A 341 26.37 -15.13 -13.57
C LEU A 341 27.20 -15.68 -12.42
N ARG A 342 27.07 -15.11 -11.21
CA ARG A 342 27.78 -15.62 -10.03
C ARG A 342 27.38 -17.04 -9.68
N ILE A 343 26.06 -17.33 -9.74
CA ILE A 343 25.52 -18.68 -9.53
C ILE A 343 26.00 -19.65 -10.60
N VAL A 344 26.05 -19.20 -11.86
CA VAL A 344 26.53 -20.03 -12.97
C VAL A 344 28.05 -20.37 -12.80
N ASP A 345 28.83 -19.43 -12.26
CA ASP A 345 30.25 -19.70 -11.93
C ASP A 345 30.41 -20.79 -10.87
N TRP A 346 29.42 -21.01 -10.01
CA TRP A 346 29.39 -22.14 -9.05
C TRP A 346 28.74 -23.41 -9.60
N GLY A 347 28.33 -23.44 -10.88
CA GLY A 347 27.64 -24.57 -11.50
C GLY A 347 26.19 -24.71 -11.09
N GLY A 348 25.58 -23.66 -10.55
CA GLY A 348 24.13 -23.59 -10.21
C GLY A 348 23.28 -23.13 -11.38
N GLN A 349 21.96 -23.40 -11.30
CA GLN A 349 20.97 -22.93 -12.25
C GLN A 349 20.20 -21.74 -11.68
N CYS A 350 19.76 -20.85 -12.59
CA CYS A 350 18.93 -19.67 -12.26
C CYS A 350 17.61 -19.72 -12.99
N ALA A 351 16.53 -19.29 -12.32
CA ALA A 351 15.22 -19.08 -12.92
C ALA A 351 14.83 -17.60 -12.80
N LEU A 352 14.62 -16.90 -13.95
CA LEU A 352 14.15 -15.53 -14.00
C LEU A 352 12.71 -15.51 -14.46
N MET A 353 11.83 -15.02 -13.60
CA MET A 353 10.41 -14.98 -13.82
C MET A 353 9.92 -13.57 -14.08
N ALA A 354 9.14 -13.42 -15.14
CA ALA A 354 8.42 -12.20 -15.47
C ALA A 354 6.90 -12.44 -15.45
N PRO A 355 6.08 -11.41 -15.17
CA PRO A 355 4.62 -11.56 -15.04
C PRO A 355 3.90 -11.87 -16.36
N THR A 356 4.46 -11.45 -17.49
CA THR A 356 3.88 -11.64 -18.81
C THR A 356 4.86 -12.26 -19.79
N GLU A 357 4.36 -12.92 -20.85
CA GLU A 357 5.18 -13.51 -21.89
C GLU A 357 6.00 -12.45 -22.65
N LEU A 358 5.44 -11.27 -22.83
CA LEU A 358 6.12 -10.15 -23.47
C LEU A 358 7.37 -9.72 -22.70
N LEU A 359 7.25 -9.53 -21.38
CA LEU A 359 8.39 -9.19 -20.52
C LEU A 359 9.41 -10.32 -20.46
N ALA A 360 8.94 -11.57 -20.34
CA ALA A 360 9.82 -12.73 -20.32
C ALA A 360 10.66 -12.83 -21.61
N ARG A 361 10.02 -12.58 -22.77
CA ARG A 361 10.70 -12.54 -24.07
C ARG A 361 11.74 -11.41 -24.12
N GLN A 362 11.35 -10.21 -23.70
CA GLN A 362 12.26 -9.06 -23.66
C GLN A 362 13.48 -9.32 -22.76
N HIS A 363 13.27 -9.95 -21.60
CA HIS A 363 14.38 -10.36 -20.74
C HIS A 363 15.26 -11.42 -21.42
N ALA A 364 14.68 -12.39 -22.15
CA ALA A 364 15.42 -13.41 -22.85
C ALA A 364 16.25 -12.81 -24.00
N GLU A 365 15.70 -11.89 -24.78
CA GLU A 365 16.40 -11.17 -25.85
C GLU A 365 17.54 -10.30 -25.30
N ASN A 366 17.30 -9.59 -24.20
CA ASN A 366 18.31 -8.78 -23.54
C ASN A 366 19.42 -9.66 -22.93
N ALA A 367 19.05 -10.77 -22.28
CA ALA A 367 20.00 -11.73 -21.75
C ALA A 367 20.86 -12.34 -22.87
N ALA A 368 20.28 -12.74 -24.00
CA ALA A 368 21.00 -13.29 -25.12
C ALA A 368 22.05 -12.31 -25.69
N LYS A 369 21.71 -11.01 -25.74
CA LYS A 369 22.63 -9.97 -26.21
C LYS A 369 23.72 -9.63 -25.18
N MET A 370 23.33 -9.46 -23.92
CA MET A 370 24.26 -8.98 -22.88
C MET A 370 25.17 -10.06 -22.32
N LEU A 371 24.69 -11.31 -22.25
CA LEU A 371 25.43 -12.43 -21.65
C LEU A 371 26.20 -13.28 -22.69
N ASP A 372 26.22 -12.87 -23.95
CA ASP A 372 26.94 -13.57 -25.02
C ASP A 372 28.43 -13.74 -24.68
N SER A 373 29.08 -12.67 -24.20
CA SER A 373 30.46 -12.68 -23.76
C SER A 373 30.77 -13.64 -22.60
N ALA A 374 29.76 -13.92 -21.78
CA ALA A 374 29.90 -14.80 -20.60
C ALA A 374 29.69 -16.29 -20.90
N ALA A 375 29.34 -16.64 -22.15
CA ALA A 375 29.15 -18.03 -22.63
C ALA A 375 28.14 -18.81 -21.75
N VAL A 376 26.94 -18.28 -21.54
CA VAL A 376 25.90 -18.87 -20.71
C VAL A 376 24.86 -19.58 -21.58
N ARG A 377 24.36 -20.74 -21.13
CA ARG A 377 23.32 -21.52 -21.82
C ARG A 377 21.95 -21.02 -21.37
N LEU A 378 21.29 -20.26 -22.23
CA LEU A 378 19.99 -19.65 -21.97
C LEU A 378 18.83 -20.49 -22.49
N ALA A 379 17.71 -20.48 -21.78
CA ALA A 379 16.44 -21.05 -22.25
C ALA A 379 15.29 -20.12 -21.99
N TYR A 380 14.28 -20.16 -22.87
CA TYR A 380 13.03 -19.44 -22.75
C TYR A 380 11.87 -20.44 -22.59
N LEU A 381 11.04 -20.27 -21.53
CA LEU A 381 9.95 -21.18 -21.21
C LEU A 381 8.69 -20.44 -20.80
N THR A 382 7.64 -20.57 -21.62
CA THR A 382 6.29 -20.03 -21.34
C THR A 382 5.21 -21.11 -21.50
N GLY A 383 3.96 -20.75 -21.22
CA GLY A 383 2.82 -21.64 -21.36
C GLY A 383 2.58 -22.09 -22.79
N ASN A 384 2.87 -21.22 -23.76
CA ASN A 384 2.47 -21.37 -25.19
C ASN A 384 3.54 -22.07 -26.07
N ILE A 385 4.60 -22.62 -25.47
CA ILE A 385 5.61 -23.37 -26.26
C ILE A 385 4.98 -24.63 -26.83
N LYS A 386 5.16 -24.84 -28.14
CA LYS A 386 4.69 -26.04 -28.86
C LYS A 386 5.20 -27.31 -28.18
N ALA A 387 4.32 -28.29 -28.02
CA ALA A 387 4.59 -29.54 -27.29
C ALA A 387 5.86 -30.26 -27.78
N ALA A 388 6.16 -30.20 -29.07
CA ALA A 388 7.35 -30.81 -29.67
C ALA A 388 8.68 -30.26 -29.14
N ASN A 389 8.73 -28.94 -28.80
CA ASN A 389 9.94 -28.28 -28.32
C ASN A 389 10.03 -28.30 -26.79
N ARG A 390 8.91 -28.51 -26.09
CA ARG A 390 8.83 -28.48 -24.63
C ARG A 390 9.55 -29.67 -23.97
N GLY A 391 9.38 -30.87 -24.52
CA GLY A 391 9.97 -32.09 -23.95
C GLY A 391 11.51 -32.04 -23.87
N PRO A 392 12.21 -31.79 -24.98
CA PRO A 392 13.68 -31.67 -24.99
C PRO A 392 14.22 -30.58 -24.05
N LEU A 393 13.51 -29.42 -23.98
CA LEU A 393 13.90 -28.32 -23.11
C LEU A 393 13.79 -28.70 -21.62
N LEU A 394 12.72 -29.40 -21.22
CA LEU A 394 12.56 -29.88 -19.84
C LEU A 394 13.62 -30.93 -19.47
N GLN A 395 13.97 -31.81 -20.39
CA GLN A 395 15.06 -32.79 -20.20
C GLN A 395 16.40 -32.09 -20.03
N ALA A 396 16.72 -31.10 -20.88
CA ALA A 396 17.94 -30.32 -20.78
C ALA A 396 18.04 -29.53 -19.44
N LEU A 397 16.92 -29.00 -18.95
CA LEU A 397 16.84 -28.32 -17.67
C LEU A 397 17.09 -29.29 -16.50
N ALA A 398 16.45 -30.47 -16.53
CA ALA A 398 16.65 -31.52 -15.53
C ALA A 398 18.05 -32.16 -15.56
N ALA A 399 18.72 -32.13 -16.73
CA ALA A 399 20.09 -32.60 -16.88
C ALA A 399 21.18 -31.56 -16.51
N GLY A 400 20.78 -30.31 -16.18
CA GLY A 400 21.73 -29.22 -15.88
C GLY A 400 22.43 -28.65 -17.13
N SER A 401 21.89 -28.91 -18.33
CA SER A 401 22.44 -28.38 -19.58
C SER A 401 21.98 -26.94 -19.88
N ILE A 402 21.16 -26.35 -19.03
CA ILE A 402 20.70 -24.97 -19.11
C ILE A 402 21.14 -24.27 -17.83
N ASP A 403 21.79 -23.11 -17.95
CA ASP A 403 22.29 -22.32 -16.83
C ASP A 403 21.23 -21.33 -16.33
N ILE A 404 20.56 -20.61 -17.23
CA ILE A 404 19.55 -19.63 -16.91
C ILE A 404 18.30 -19.91 -17.74
N VAL A 405 17.16 -20.10 -17.08
CA VAL A 405 15.85 -20.18 -17.72
C VAL A 405 15.04 -18.93 -17.42
N ILE A 406 14.49 -18.32 -18.47
CA ILE A 406 13.66 -17.11 -18.40
C ILE A 406 12.24 -17.49 -18.85
N GLY A 407 11.22 -17.07 -18.08
CA GLY A 407 9.84 -17.43 -18.41
C GLY A 407 8.80 -16.78 -17.53
N THR A 408 7.59 -17.29 -17.61
CA THR A 408 6.45 -16.84 -16.82
C THR A 408 6.14 -17.84 -15.69
N HIS A 409 4.92 -17.80 -15.17
CA HIS A 409 4.41 -18.79 -14.19
C HIS A 409 4.56 -20.26 -14.65
N ALA A 410 4.79 -20.51 -15.93
CA ALA A 410 5.10 -21.83 -16.45
C ALA A 410 6.30 -22.48 -15.74
N LEU A 411 7.28 -21.68 -15.22
CA LEU A 411 8.44 -22.14 -14.46
C LEU A 411 8.06 -22.85 -13.14
N PHE A 412 6.82 -22.70 -12.65
CA PHE A 412 6.29 -23.36 -11.44
C PHE A 412 5.55 -24.65 -11.74
N SER A 413 5.27 -24.97 -13.00
CA SER A 413 4.44 -26.12 -13.34
C SER A 413 5.01 -27.42 -12.77
N LYS A 414 4.14 -28.34 -12.34
CA LYS A 414 4.54 -29.60 -11.63
C LYS A 414 5.56 -30.41 -12.41
N ASN A 415 5.55 -30.33 -13.74
CA ASN A 415 6.36 -31.14 -14.63
C ASN A 415 7.78 -30.57 -14.87
N ILE A 416 8.14 -29.42 -14.25
CA ILE A 416 9.47 -28.85 -14.38
C ILE A 416 10.34 -29.33 -13.22
N HIS A 417 11.49 -29.85 -13.58
CA HIS A 417 12.54 -30.27 -12.63
C HIS A 417 13.85 -29.58 -12.96
N TYR A 418 14.50 -29.09 -11.94
CA TYR A 418 15.82 -28.44 -12.04
C TYR A 418 16.87 -29.40 -11.50
N ALA A 419 18.03 -29.47 -12.16
CA ALA A 419 19.15 -30.25 -11.65
C ALA A 419 19.76 -29.61 -10.38
N ASN A 420 19.93 -28.27 -10.40
CA ASN A 420 20.61 -27.54 -9.32
C ASN A 420 20.14 -26.07 -9.26
N LEU A 421 18.88 -25.82 -8.90
CA LEU A 421 18.34 -24.46 -8.81
C LEU A 421 18.87 -23.75 -7.56
N HIS A 422 19.69 -22.71 -7.74
CA HIS A 422 20.30 -21.94 -6.68
C HIS A 422 19.76 -20.52 -6.53
N LEU A 423 19.20 -19.93 -7.62
CA LEU A 423 18.68 -18.58 -7.60
C LEU A 423 17.35 -18.49 -8.35
N VAL A 424 16.40 -17.82 -7.72
CA VAL A 424 15.14 -17.40 -8.32
C VAL A 424 15.10 -15.90 -8.35
N VAL A 425 14.94 -15.33 -9.54
CA VAL A 425 14.71 -13.90 -9.77
C VAL A 425 13.26 -13.70 -10.12
N ILE A 426 12.57 -12.77 -9.44
CA ILE A 426 11.17 -12.41 -9.71
C ILE A 426 11.12 -10.93 -10.07
N ASP A 427 10.73 -10.64 -11.32
CA ASP A 427 10.52 -9.26 -11.75
C ASP A 427 9.06 -8.82 -11.56
N GLU A 428 8.83 -7.52 -11.29
CA GLU A 428 7.51 -6.91 -11.03
C GLU A 428 6.71 -7.67 -9.96
N GLN A 429 7.32 -7.81 -8.79
CA GLN A 429 6.83 -8.68 -7.71
C GLN A 429 5.38 -8.44 -7.29
N HIS A 430 4.84 -7.22 -7.46
CA HIS A 430 3.46 -6.87 -7.06
C HIS A 430 2.38 -7.68 -7.80
N ARG A 431 2.74 -8.33 -8.90
CA ARG A 431 1.85 -9.18 -9.72
C ARG A 431 1.87 -10.66 -9.30
N PHE A 432 2.68 -11.03 -8.29
CA PHE A 432 2.82 -12.42 -7.84
C PHE A 432 2.40 -12.62 -6.39
N GLY A 433 1.52 -13.61 -6.17
CA GLY A 433 1.07 -13.99 -4.83
C GLY A 433 2.14 -14.77 -4.05
N VAL A 434 2.02 -14.78 -2.71
CA VAL A 434 2.93 -15.50 -1.78
C VAL A 434 2.97 -17.00 -2.10
N LEU A 435 1.84 -17.60 -2.47
CA LEU A 435 1.75 -19.02 -2.80
C LEU A 435 2.59 -19.40 -4.03
N GLN A 436 2.64 -18.54 -5.04
CA GLN A 436 3.43 -18.76 -6.25
C GLN A 436 4.93 -18.67 -5.97
N ARG A 437 5.35 -17.72 -5.11
CA ARG A 437 6.74 -17.59 -4.67
C ARG A 437 7.21 -18.85 -3.93
N ASN A 438 6.42 -19.32 -2.98
CA ASN A 438 6.73 -20.53 -2.21
C ASN A 438 6.82 -21.77 -3.11
N ALA A 439 5.97 -21.88 -4.13
CA ALA A 439 5.96 -23.01 -5.05
C ALA A 439 7.26 -23.17 -5.84
N ILE A 440 7.91 -22.05 -6.23
CA ILE A 440 9.19 -22.14 -6.95
C ILE A 440 10.38 -22.39 -6.01
N LEU A 441 10.36 -21.83 -4.80
CA LEU A 441 11.37 -22.08 -3.80
C LEU A 441 11.39 -23.56 -3.41
N GLU A 442 10.23 -24.17 -3.22
CA GLU A 442 10.11 -25.62 -2.92
C GLU A 442 10.66 -26.52 -4.05
N LYS A 443 10.61 -26.09 -5.32
CA LYS A 443 11.19 -26.84 -6.45
C LYS A 443 12.71 -26.94 -6.40
N GLY A 444 13.37 -25.95 -5.85
CA GLY A 444 14.80 -25.94 -5.64
C GLY A 444 15.23 -26.49 -4.29
N ARG A 445 14.28 -27.00 -3.48
CA ARG A 445 14.60 -27.59 -2.17
C ARG A 445 15.40 -28.86 -2.32
N GLN A 446 16.62 -28.85 -1.80
CA GLN A 446 17.54 -29.97 -1.87
C GLN A 446 18.01 -30.39 -0.48
N LYS A 447 18.07 -31.70 -0.24
CA LYS A 447 18.69 -32.24 0.98
C LYS A 447 20.20 -32.20 0.82
N LEU A 448 20.90 -31.58 1.77
CA LEU A 448 22.36 -31.58 1.74
C LEU A 448 22.92 -32.99 1.96
N PRO A 449 23.90 -33.43 1.18
CA PRO A 449 24.55 -34.73 1.38
C PRO A 449 25.05 -34.85 2.81
N GLN A 450 24.75 -35.96 3.47
CA GLN A 450 25.18 -36.29 4.84
C GLN A 450 24.62 -35.43 5.97
N LYS A 451 23.63 -34.55 5.71
CA LYS A 451 22.97 -33.70 6.73
C LYS A 451 21.45 -33.83 6.65
N GLU A 452 20.77 -33.73 7.78
CA GLU A 452 19.30 -33.68 7.82
C GLU A 452 18.76 -32.27 7.59
N VAL A 453 19.49 -31.46 6.83
CA VAL A 453 19.17 -30.06 6.56
C VAL A 453 18.84 -29.90 5.09
N TYR A 454 17.79 -29.12 4.81
CA TYR A 454 17.37 -28.75 3.46
C TYR A 454 17.83 -27.32 3.12
N THR A 455 18.32 -27.13 1.92
CA THR A 455 18.54 -25.79 1.36
C THR A 455 17.43 -25.43 0.41
N VAL A 456 17.09 -24.15 0.35
CA VAL A 456 16.18 -23.58 -0.64
C VAL A 456 16.97 -22.62 -1.54
N PRO A 457 16.52 -22.34 -2.77
CA PRO A 457 17.14 -21.36 -3.64
C PRO A 457 17.15 -19.97 -3.00
N SER A 458 18.17 -19.19 -3.30
CA SER A 458 18.18 -17.76 -3.03
C SER A 458 17.10 -17.04 -3.82
N LEU A 459 16.51 -16.01 -3.24
CA LEU A 459 15.41 -15.23 -3.82
C LEU A 459 15.86 -13.78 -4.05
N LEU A 460 15.80 -13.32 -5.29
CA LEU A 460 16.02 -11.95 -5.68
C LEU A 460 14.73 -11.39 -6.28
N MET A 461 14.16 -10.38 -5.66
CA MET A 461 12.93 -9.74 -6.12
C MET A 461 13.25 -8.36 -6.67
N LEU A 462 12.68 -8.01 -7.83
CA LEU A 462 12.83 -6.71 -8.46
C LEU A 462 11.50 -5.96 -8.42
N SER A 463 11.53 -4.67 -8.08
CA SER A 463 10.36 -3.81 -8.11
C SER A 463 10.67 -2.51 -8.83
N ALA A 464 9.90 -2.22 -9.89
CA ALA A 464 9.97 -0.95 -10.61
C ALA A 464 9.10 0.15 -9.94
N THR A 465 8.16 -0.25 -9.08
CA THR A 465 7.48 0.71 -8.22
C THR A 465 8.27 0.87 -6.95
N PRO A 466 8.78 2.06 -6.65
CA PRO A 466 9.32 2.33 -5.33
C PRO A 466 8.25 2.07 -4.28
N ILE A 467 8.56 1.21 -3.33
CA ILE A 467 7.66 0.90 -2.22
C ILE A 467 8.10 1.79 -1.05
N PRO A 468 7.19 2.60 -0.47
CA PRO A 468 7.54 3.38 0.71
C PRO A 468 8.19 2.52 1.79
N ARG A 469 9.22 3.05 2.44
CA ARG A 469 10.01 2.32 3.44
C ARG A 469 9.15 1.63 4.50
N THR A 470 8.14 2.32 4.99
CA THR A 470 7.20 1.78 5.99
C THR A 470 6.43 0.57 5.47
N LEU A 471 5.98 0.62 4.23
CA LEU A 471 5.28 -0.49 3.59
C LEU A 471 6.25 -1.66 3.30
N ALA A 472 7.48 -1.36 2.93
CA ALA A 472 8.52 -2.37 2.72
C ALA A 472 8.86 -3.11 4.02
N LEU A 473 8.95 -2.41 5.16
CA LEU A 473 9.20 -3.00 6.48
C LEU A 473 8.03 -3.85 7.01
N THR A 474 6.83 -3.65 6.50
CA THR A 474 5.64 -4.44 6.88
C THR A 474 5.36 -5.58 5.92
N ALA A 475 5.26 -5.30 4.64
CA ALA A 475 4.89 -6.30 3.63
C ALA A 475 6.06 -7.24 3.27
N PHE A 476 7.31 -6.75 3.37
CA PHE A 476 8.54 -7.45 2.97
C PHE A 476 9.61 -7.41 4.07
N GLY A 477 9.20 -7.27 5.31
CA GLY A 477 10.10 -7.09 6.45
C GLY A 477 11.03 -8.28 6.75
N ASP A 478 10.82 -9.41 6.08
CA ASP A 478 11.67 -10.60 6.07
C ASP A 478 12.77 -10.57 4.99
N LEU A 479 12.74 -9.60 4.07
CA LEU A 479 13.74 -9.43 3.01
C LEU A 479 14.79 -8.37 3.39
N ASP A 480 16.02 -8.52 2.89
CA ASP A 480 16.98 -7.43 2.81
C ASP A 480 16.62 -6.53 1.63
N ILE A 481 16.90 -5.23 1.75
CA ILE A 481 16.50 -4.25 0.74
C ILE A 481 17.72 -3.52 0.22
N SER A 482 17.91 -3.51 -1.11
CA SER A 482 18.86 -2.63 -1.80
C SER A 482 18.10 -1.65 -2.68
N ILE A 483 18.48 -0.37 -2.63
CA ILE A 483 17.78 0.71 -3.34
C ILE A 483 18.74 1.31 -4.38
N ILE A 484 18.35 1.31 -5.66
CA ILE A 484 19.07 1.98 -6.74
C ILE A 484 18.37 3.31 -7.01
N LYS A 485 18.88 4.41 -6.44
CA LYS A 485 18.37 5.78 -6.67
C LYS A 485 18.99 6.44 -7.91
N THR A 486 20.19 5.99 -8.30
CA THR A 486 20.97 6.58 -9.38
C THR A 486 20.41 6.21 -10.75
N MET A 487 20.19 7.20 -11.59
CA MET A 487 19.82 6.97 -12.99
C MET A 487 21.07 6.92 -13.88
N PRO A 488 21.04 6.11 -14.95
CA PRO A 488 22.13 6.10 -15.94
C PRO A 488 22.39 7.50 -16.52
N SER A 489 23.67 7.82 -16.75
CA SER A 489 24.09 9.11 -17.33
C SER A 489 23.51 9.32 -18.72
N GLY A 490 23.14 10.58 -19.05
CA GLY A 490 22.61 10.98 -20.35
C GLY A 490 21.07 10.98 -20.45
N ARG A 491 20.34 10.53 -19.43
CA ARG A 491 18.88 10.58 -19.40
C ARG A 491 18.40 11.98 -18.99
N LEU A 492 17.54 12.58 -19.81
CA LEU A 492 16.94 13.88 -19.50
C LEU A 492 15.65 13.70 -18.68
N PRO A 493 15.39 14.58 -17.69
CA PRO A 493 14.14 14.54 -16.93
C PRO A 493 12.91 14.72 -17.84
N ILE A 494 11.87 13.90 -17.62
CA ILE A 494 10.62 13.98 -18.39
C ILE A 494 9.84 15.22 -17.94
N LYS A 495 9.48 16.09 -18.88
CA LYS A 495 8.65 17.27 -18.60
C LYS A 495 7.19 16.86 -18.54
N THR A 496 6.55 17.05 -17.38
CA THR A 496 5.14 16.69 -17.17
C THR A 496 4.25 17.91 -17.22
N PHE A 497 3.21 17.86 -18.05
CA PHE A 497 2.22 18.91 -18.24
C PHE A 497 0.84 18.44 -17.82
N LEU A 498 0.10 19.32 -17.16
CA LEU A 498 -1.30 19.09 -16.76
C LEU A 498 -2.21 19.85 -17.73
N THR A 499 -3.16 19.14 -18.34
CA THR A 499 -4.11 19.74 -19.28
C THR A 499 -5.53 19.39 -18.84
N ARG A 500 -6.42 20.39 -18.79
CA ARG A 500 -7.83 20.16 -18.50
C ARG A 500 -8.53 19.69 -19.78
N MET A 501 -9.46 18.73 -19.65
CA MET A 501 -10.33 18.31 -20.76
C MET A 501 -11.04 19.49 -21.42
N GLY A 502 -11.04 19.50 -22.75
CA GLY A 502 -11.47 20.61 -23.61
C GLY A 502 -10.32 21.41 -24.18
N ASN A 503 -9.08 21.22 -23.73
CA ASN A 503 -7.87 21.90 -24.25
C ASN A 503 -6.90 20.91 -24.94
N GLU A 504 -7.37 19.73 -25.33
CA GLU A 504 -6.56 18.65 -25.93
C GLU A 504 -5.90 19.09 -27.25
N SER A 505 -6.51 20.01 -27.97
CA SER A 505 -5.97 20.52 -29.27
C SER A 505 -4.54 21.07 -29.14
N ASN A 506 -4.18 21.64 -27.98
CA ASN A 506 -2.82 22.12 -27.76
C ASN A 506 -1.84 20.95 -27.58
N VAL A 507 -2.27 19.87 -26.91
CA VAL A 507 -1.48 18.64 -26.77
C VAL A 507 -1.29 17.98 -28.12
N TYR A 508 -2.35 17.84 -28.92
CA TYR A 508 -2.27 17.23 -30.25
C TYR A 508 -1.34 18.00 -31.17
N ARG A 509 -1.35 19.35 -31.13
CA ARG A 509 -0.42 20.17 -31.91
C ARG A 509 1.03 19.94 -31.48
N TYR A 510 1.29 19.80 -30.18
CA TYR A 510 2.63 19.53 -29.69
C TYR A 510 3.12 18.14 -30.11
N VAL A 511 2.27 17.12 -30.00
CA VAL A 511 2.56 15.76 -30.47
C VAL A 511 2.82 15.75 -31.99
N GLN A 512 2.07 16.55 -32.78
CA GLN A 512 2.31 16.71 -34.21
C GLN A 512 3.74 17.18 -34.52
N GLN A 513 4.26 18.16 -33.77
CA GLN A 513 5.64 18.65 -33.93
C GLN A 513 6.67 17.54 -33.66
N GLU A 514 6.47 16.74 -32.63
CA GLU A 514 7.34 15.61 -32.31
C GLU A 514 7.30 14.51 -33.39
N LEU A 515 6.10 14.22 -33.94
CA LEU A 515 5.94 13.28 -35.04
C LEU A 515 6.63 13.79 -36.31
N GLU A 516 6.55 15.08 -36.63
CA GLU A 516 7.24 15.71 -37.76
C GLU A 516 8.77 15.66 -37.59
N ALA A 517 9.26 15.77 -36.35
CA ALA A 517 10.66 15.59 -36.02
C ALA A 517 11.16 14.11 -36.12
N GLY A 518 10.26 13.19 -36.43
CA GLY A 518 10.62 11.77 -36.58
C GLY A 518 10.42 10.91 -35.33
N HIS A 519 9.82 11.46 -34.28
CA HIS A 519 9.61 10.77 -33.01
C HIS A 519 8.28 10.01 -32.98
N GLN A 520 8.04 9.25 -31.88
CA GLN A 520 6.86 8.42 -31.68
C GLN A 520 6.11 8.83 -30.40
N ALA A 521 4.82 8.50 -30.34
CA ALA A 521 3.95 8.87 -29.22
C ALA A 521 3.09 7.71 -28.73
N TYR A 522 2.84 7.70 -27.42
CA TYR A 522 1.83 6.85 -26.76
C TYR A 522 0.60 7.70 -26.42
N PHE A 523 -0.58 7.13 -26.65
CA PHE A 523 -1.86 7.63 -26.15
C PHE A 523 -2.52 6.56 -25.27
N VAL A 524 -2.77 6.86 -24.00
CA VAL A 524 -3.29 5.89 -23.03
C VAL A 524 -4.66 6.33 -22.55
N TYR A 525 -5.61 5.37 -22.58
CA TYR A 525 -7.00 5.53 -22.20
C TYR A 525 -7.41 4.53 -21.09
N PRO A 526 -8.35 4.88 -20.18
CA PRO A 526 -8.75 4.00 -19.09
C PRO A 526 -9.63 2.82 -19.51
N LEU A 527 -10.36 2.92 -20.63
CA LEU A 527 -11.32 1.94 -21.12
C LEU A 527 -10.99 1.45 -22.53
N ILE A 528 -11.47 0.25 -22.87
CA ILE A 528 -11.34 -0.35 -24.21
C ILE A 528 -12.43 0.19 -25.13
N GLU A 529 -13.70 0.06 -24.75
CA GLU A 529 -14.91 0.46 -25.48
C GLU A 529 -15.87 1.22 -24.56
N ASP A 530 -16.79 2.00 -25.14
CA ASP A 530 -17.87 2.62 -24.37
C ASP A 530 -18.94 1.56 -24.02
N THR A 531 -19.06 1.25 -22.73
CA THR A 531 -19.91 0.15 -22.21
C THR A 531 -21.41 0.45 -22.19
N SER A 532 -21.88 1.41 -23.00
CA SER A 532 -23.31 1.74 -23.02
C SER A 532 -24.25 0.64 -23.55
N ASP A 533 -23.74 -0.46 -24.14
CA ASP A 533 -24.57 -1.41 -24.89
C ASP A 533 -24.39 -2.91 -24.62
N GLN A 534 -23.54 -3.39 -23.70
CA GLN A 534 -23.46 -4.83 -23.41
C GLN A 534 -23.15 -5.18 -21.95
N GLY A 535 -24.03 -6.04 -21.40
CA GLY A 535 -23.94 -6.57 -20.06
C GLY A 535 -22.87 -7.65 -19.88
N GLU A 536 -22.40 -7.69 -18.63
CA GLU A 536 -21.77 -8.80 -17.89
C GLU A 536 -20.62 -9.57 -18.54
N GLN A 537 -19.46 -9.27 -18.08
CA GLN A 537 -18.26 -10.10 -17.78
C GLN A 537 -16.97 -9.43 -18.22
N ALA A 538 -16.34 -8.67 -17.32
CA ALA A 538 -14.93 -8.32 -17.40
C ALA A 538 -14.36 -8.23 -15.97
N GLU A 539 -13.38 -9.11 -15.70
CA GLU A 539 -12.87 -9.42 -14.38
C GLU A 539 -12.03 -8.29 -13.73
N ASP A 540 -12.29 -8.10 -12.47
CA ASP A 540 -11.53 -7.59 -11.29
C ASP A 540 -10.82 -6.23 -11.34
N TYR A 541 -10.14 -5.79 -12.38
CA TYR A 541 -9.50 -4.46 -12.42
C TYR A 541 -10.38 -3.42 -13.12
N THR A 542 -11.06 -3.83 -14.18
CA THR A 542 -12.05 -3.02 -14.89
C THR A 542 -13.26 -2.77 -13.99
N GLN A 543 -13.67 -3.76 -13.19
CA GLN A 543 -14.77 -3.68 -12.25
C GLN A 543 -14.50 -2.68 -11.12
N LYS A 544 -13.26 -2.57 -10.63
CA LYS A 544 -12.88 -1.54 -9.64
C LYS A 544 -12.86 -0.11 -10.21
N ILE A 545 -12.56 0.04 -11.50
CA ILE A 545 -12.66 1.33 -12.19
C ILE A 545 -14.13 1.65 -12.47
N GLU A 546 -14.91 0.67 -12.91
CA GLU A 546 -16.35 0.81 -13.15
C GLU A 546 -17.13 1.11 -11.87
N ASP A 547 -16.85 0.45 -10.76
CA ASP A 547 -17.45 0.72 -9.44
C ASP A 547 -17.09 2.12 -8.93
N LYS A 548 -15.87 2.59 -9.18
CA LYS A 548 -15.42 3.93 -8.80
C LYS A 548 -16.05 5.00 -9.69
N VAL A 549 -16.23 4.71 -10.98
CA VAL A 549 -16.91 5.57 -11.96
C VAL A 549 -18.42 5.64 -11.67
N GLN A 550 -19.07 4.53 -11.27
CA GLN A 550 -20.49 4.51 -10.89
C GLN A 550 -20.78 5.21 -9.56
N GLY A 551 -19.80 5.27 -8.64
CA GLY A 551 -19.94 5.97 -7.36
C GLY A 551 -19.82 7.49 -7.43
N ASP A 552 -18.91 8.01 -8.26
CA ASP A 552 -18.59 9.45 -8.35
C ASP A 552 -19.29 10.19 -9.51
N TYR A 553 -19.67 9.49 -10.57
CA TYR A 553 -20.36 10.06 -11.73
C TYR A 553 -21.72 9.37 -11.87
N GLY A 554 -22.78 10.00 -11.35
CA GLY A 554 -24.13 9.50 -11.43
C GLY A 554 -24.53 9.06 -12.84
N ARG A 555 -25.37 8.03 -12.93
CA ARG A 555 -25.93 7.42 -14.15
C ARG A 555 -26.39 8.47 -15.18
N GLY A 556 -25.50 8.78 -16.12
CA GLY A 556 -25.79 9.68 -17.27
C GLY A 556 -24.57 9.78 -18.16
N SER A 557 -24.65 9.28 -19.38
CA SER A 557 -23.72 9.27 -20.50
C SER A 557 -22.26 9.63 -20.15
N SER A 558 -21.44 8.66 -19.93
CA SER A 558 -20.05 8.81 -19.55
C SER A 558 -19.27 9.55 -20.64
N GLY A 559 -18.83 10.76 -20.34
CA GLY A 559 -17.87 11.48 -21.19
C GLY A 559 -16.47 10.88 -21.12
N ILE A 560 -16.32 9.58 -20.81
CA ILE A 560 -15.05 8.87 -20.74
C ILE A 560 -14.72 8.34 -22.14
N LYS A 561 -13.56 8.74 -22.65
CA LYS A 561 -13.08 8.35 -23.98
C LYS A 561 -12.52 6.94 -23.95
N SER A 562 -12.94 6.09 -24.88
CA SER A 562 -12.41 4.75 -25.06
C SER A 562 -11.18 4.70 -25.98
N ALA A 563 -10.37 3.66 -25.88
CA ALA A 563 -9.18 3.51 -26.71
C ALA A 563 -9.55 3.32 -28.20
N GLU A 564 -10.60 2.54 -28.52
CA GLU A 564 -11.01 2.28 -29.90
C GLU A 564 -11.64 3.51 -30.57
N ASP A 565 -12.54 4.22 -29.88
CA ASP A 565 -13.14 5.45 -30.43
C ASP A 565 -12.06 6.52 -30.68
N MET A 566 -11.12 6.64 -29.77
CA MET A 566 -10.03 7.58 -29.91
C MET A 566 -9.00 7.16 -30.95
N PHE A 567 -8.77 5.88 -31.17
CA PHE A 567 -8.00 5.39 -32.31
C PHE A 567 -8.63 5.84 -33.62
N HIS A 568 -9.95 5.67 -33.79
CA HIS A 568 -10.68 6.14 -34.98
C HIS A 568 -10.63 7.66 -35.12
N PHE A 569 -10.83 8.39 -34.03
CA PHE A 569 -10.76 9.86 -34.04
C PHE A 569 -9.36 10.36 -34.41
N LEU A 570 -8.31 9.83 -33.78
CA LEU A 570 -6.94 10.25 -34.06
C LEU A 570 -6.50 9.90 -35.48
N SER A 571 -6.88 8.72 -35.98
CA SER A 571 -6.50 8.28 -37.35
C SER A 571 -7.25 8.98 -38.46
N THR A 572 -8.47 9.45 -38.22
CA THR A 572 -9.29 10.07 -39.26
C THR A 572 -9.32 11.59 -39.22
N GLN A 573 -9.28 12.19 -38.02
CA GLN A 573 -9.50 13.63 -37.87
C GLN A 573 -8.25 14.39 -37.42
N VAL A 574 -7.39 13.79 -36.58
CA VAL A 574 -6.24 14.50 -35.99
C VAL A 574 -4.96 14.24 -36.79
N TYR A 575 -4.65 12.97 -37.08
CA TYR A 575 -3.41 12.54 -37.73
C TYR A 575 -3.67 11.60 -38.93
N PRO A 576 -4.40 12.01 -39.95
CA PRO A 576 -4.86 11.12 -41.04
C PRO A 576 -3.72 10.51 -41.87
N ASN A 577 -2.53 11.08 -41.84
CA ASN A 577 -1.36 10.60 -42.59
C ASN A 577 -0.29 9.92 -41.72
N VAL A 578 -0.58 9.62 -40.45
CA VAL A 578 0.36 9.00 -39.53
C VAL A 578 -0.04 7.55 -39.30
N PRO A 579 0.89 6.58 -39.36
CA PRO A 579 0.60 5.20 -39.01
C PRO A 579 0.29 5.08 -37.50
N ILE A 580 -0.94 4.66 -37.18
CA ILE A 580 -1.46 4.51 -35.83
C ILE A 580 -1.92 3.06 -35.64
N ALA A 581 -1.64 2.48 -34.48
CA ALA A 581 -2.19 1.20 -34.08
C ALA A 581 -2.80 1.26 -32.69
N VAL A 582 -3.69 0.31 -32.37
CA VAL A 582 -4.32 0.18 -31.06
C VAL A 582 -3.98 -1.16 -30.44
N ILE A 583 -3.70 -1.16 -29.12
CA ILE A 583 -3.45 -2.36 -28.32
C ILE A 583 -4.26 -2.29 -27.02
N HIS A 584 -4.95 -3.38 -26.70
CA HIS A 584 -5.68 -3.55 -25.43
C HIS A 584 -5.67 -5.03 -24.99
N SER A 585 -6.25 -5.34 -23.84
CA SER A 585 -6.23 -6.69 -23.26
C SER A 585 -6.96 -7.76 -24.09
N ARG A 586 -7.87 -7.35 -24.99
CA ARG A 586 -8.58 -8.25 -25.91
C ARG A 586 -7.84 -8.51 -27.23
N THR A 587 -6.77 -7.77 -27.54
CA THR A 587 -5.97 -7.99 -28.74
C THR A 587 -5.23 -9.32 -28.62
N GLU A 588 -5.29 -10.17 -29.67
CA GLU A 588 -4.58 -11.45 -29.69
C GLU A 588 -3.07 -11.25 -29.47
N GLU A 589 -2.45 -12.15 -28.73
CA GLU A 589 -1.03 -12.04 -28.34
C GLU A 589 -0.09 -11.95 -29.55
N ALA A 590 -0.35 -12.73 -30.63
CA ALA A 590 0.43 -12.65 -31.82
C ALA A 590 0.35 -11.28 -32.50
N GLU A 591 -0.84 -10.68 -32.50
CA GLU A 591 -1.07 -9.35 -33.06
C GLU A 591 -0.46 -8.26 -32.16
N GLN A 592 -0.57 -8.38 -30.84
CA GLN A 592 0.16 -7.47 -29.92
C GLN A 592 1.65 -7.47 -30.23
N HIS A 593 2.25 -8.64 -30.42
CA HIS A 593 3.66 -8.76 -30.76
C HIS A 593 4.00 -8.07 -32.08
N ARG A 594 3.19 -8.29 -33.12
CA ARG A 594 3.40 -7.65 -34.42
C ARG A 594 3.38 -6.14 -34.33
N ILE A 595 2.35 -5.58 -33.70
CA ILE A 595 2.19 -4.13 -33.51
C ILE A 595 3.37 -3.53 -32.72
N LEU A 596 3.79 -4.19 -31.65
CA LEU A 596 4.90 -3.72 -30.83
C LEU A 596 6.25 -3.77 -31.56
N ASP A 597 6.48 -4.78 -32.40
CA ASP A 597 7.69 -4.87 -33.21
C ASP A 597 7.69 -3.80 -34.33
N GLU A 598 6.56 -3.54 -34.97
CA GLU A 598 6.40 -2.46 -35.94
C GLU A 598 6.57 -1.07 -35.29
N PHE A 599 6.08 -0.91 -34.05
CA PHE A 599 6.28 0.32 -33.29
C PHE A 599 7.76 0.49 -32.89
N ARG A 600 8.46 -0.56 -32.47
CA ARG A 600 9.92 -0.50 -32.20
C ARG A 600 10.75 -0.13 -33.44
N LYS A 601 10.35 -0.60 -34.61
CA LYS A 601 11.01 -0.26 -35.90
C LYS A 601 10.68 1.14 -36.38
N GLY A 602 9.69 1.81 -35.78
CA GLY A 602 9.22 3.14 -36.19
C GLY A 602 8.25 3.12 -37.39
N GLU A 603 7.79 1.94 -37.81
CA GLU A 603 6.76 1.78 -38.85
C GLU A 603 5.41 2.30 -38.37
N ILE A 604 5.07 2.05 -37.10
CA ILE A 604 3.96 2.70 -36.38
C ILE A 604 4.52 3.89 -35.62
N ARG A 605 3.86 5.04 -35.71
CA ARG A 605 4.29 6.30 -35.11
C ARG A 605 3.50 6.66 -33.87
N ILE A 606 2.25 6.27 -33.79
CA ILE A 606 1.39 6.46 -32.62
C ILE A 606 0.86 5.09 -32.17
N LEU A 607 1.00 4.82 -30.89
CA LEU A 607 0.42 3.64 -30.25
C LEU A 607 -0.67 4.10 -29.27
N VAL A 608 -1.93 3.76 -29.62
CA VAL A 608 -3.09 3.93 -28.74
C VAL A 608 -3.22 2.68 -27.88
N ALA A 609 -3.38 2.85 -26.57
CA ALA A 609 -3.44 1.69 -25.69
C ALA A 609 -4.26 1.95 -24.42
N THR A 610 -4.62 0.86 -23.75
CA THR A 610 -5.09 0.89 -22.36
C THR A 610 -3.91 0.65 -21.39
N SER A 611 -4.17 0.33 -20.14
CA SER A 611 -3.16 0.01 -19.11
C SER A 611 -2.18 -1.13 -19.50
N VAL A 612 -2.47 -1.89 -20.58
CA VAL A 612 -1.57 -2.94 -21.11
C VAL A 612 -0.16 -2.42 -21.40
N VAL A 613 0.01 -1.13 -21.72
CA VAL A 613 1.32 -0.50 -21.96
C VAL A 613 2.13 -0.30 -20.65
N GLU A 614 1.53 -0.47 -19.49
CA GLU A 614 2.32 -0.58 -18.23
C GLU A 614 3.34 -1.71 -18.30
N VAL A 615 3.12 -2.68 -19.19
CA VAL A 615 3.93 -3.90 -19.33
C VAL A 615 4.93 -3.77 -20.48
N GLY A 616 6.12 -3.27 -20.16
CA GLY A 616 7.39 -3.77 -20.70
C GLY A 616 7.86 -3.34 -22.10
N VAL A 617 7.22 -2.45 -22.88
CA VAL A 617 7.79 -2.09 -24.19
C VAL A 617 8.78 -0.93 -24.07
N ASP A 618 10.01 -1.16 -24.49
CA ASP A 618 11.11 -0.19 -24.48
C ASP A 618 11.32 0.37 -25.90
N VAL A 619 10.96 1.65 -26.12
CA VAL A 619 11.13 2.32 -27.41
C VAL A 619 11.84 3.66 -27.18
N ALA A 620 13.13 3.70 -27.51
CA ALA A 620 13.99 4.87 -27.24
C ALA A 620 13.56 6.15 -28.04
N ASN A 621 12.88 5.97 -29.18
CA ASN A 621 12.41 7.06 -30.03
C ASN A 621 11.02 7.61 -29.63
N ALA A 622 10.35 7.01 -28.63
CA ALA A 622 9.08 7.51 -28.12
C ALA A 622 9.34 8.67 -27.13
N THR A 623 9.00 9.89 -27.57
CA THR A 623 9.24 11.13 -26.79
C THR A 623 7.96 11.65 -26.13
N CYS A 624 6.78 11.26 -26.58
CA CYS A 624 5.50 11.76 -26.06
C CYS A 624 4.69 10.64 -25.39
N MET A 625 4.20 10.92 -24.18
CA MET A 625 3.19 10.12 -23.47
C MET A 625 1.98 11.01 -23.20
N VAL A 626 0.83 10.68 -23.75
CA VAL A 626 -0.45 11.36 -23.51
C VAL A 626 -1.36 10.41 -22.72
N ILE A 627 -1.79 10.80 -21.54
CA ILE A 627 -2.67 10.01 -20.69
C ILE A 627 -3.99 10.76 -20.51
N GLU A 628 -5.04 10.25 -21.09
CA GLU A 628 -6.40 10.78 -20.99
C GLU A 628 -7.08 10.29 -19.71
N HIS A 629 -7.91 11.13 -19.11
CA HIS A 629 -8.54 10.85 -17.82
C HIS A 629 -7.53 10.43 -16.74
N ALA A 630 -6.41 11.14 -16.65
CA ALA A 630 -5.34 10.81 -15.71
C ALA A 630 -5.80 10.76 -14.24
N ASP A 631 -6.88 11.47 -13.91
CA ASP A 631 -7.51 11.47 -12.58
C ASP A 631 -8.12 10.13 -12.17
N LEU A 632 -8.39 9.22 -13.13
CA LEU A 632 -8.89 7.87 -12.89
C LEU A 632 -7.78 6.86 -12.59
N PHE A 633 -6.53 7.16 -12.93
CA PHE A 633 -5.38 6.29 -12.69
C PHE A 633 -4.79 6.50 -11.29
N GLY A 634 -4.23 5.43 -10.71
CA GLY A 634 -3.39 5.51 -9.51
C GLY A 634 -2.05 6.21 -9.80
N MET A 635 -1.45 6.88 -8.80
CA MET A 635 -0.18 7.59 -8.98
C MET A 635 0.96 6.66 -9.42
N ALA A 636 1.00 5.44 -8.88
CA ALA A 636 2.00 4.44 -9.28
C ALA A 636 1.88 4.06 -10.76
N ALA A 637 0.64 3.86 -11.27
CA ALA A 637 0.40 3.57 -12.68
C ALA A 637 0.80 4.74 -13.59
N LEU A 638 0.43 5.98 -13.21
CA LEU A 638 0.85 7.18 -13.95
C LEU A 638 2.37 7.35 -13.98
N HIS A 639 3.04 7.05 -12.88
CA HIS A 639 4.50 7.08 -12.82
C HIS A 639 5.14 6.02 -13.72
N GLN A 640 4.62 4.79 -13.73
CA GLN A 640 5.07 3.70 -14.61
C GLN A 640 4.85 4.04 -16.09
N LEU A 641 3.66 4.55 -16.44
CA LEU A 641 3.36 5.01 -17.80
C LEU A 641 4.29 6.13 -18.24
N ARG A 642 4.50 7.15 -17.39
CA ARG A 642 5.45 8.21 -17.65
C ARG A 642 6.86 7.67 -17.91
N GLY A 643 7.30 6.68 -17.18
CA GLY A 643 8.60 6.03 -17.33
C GLY A 643 8.78 5.24 -18.64
N ARG A 644 7.73 5.09 -19.47
CA ARG A 644 7.83 4.45 -20.80
C ARG A 644 8.45 5.35 -21.86
N VAL A 645 8.47 6.64 -21.65
CA VAL A 645 9.21 7.62 -22.48
C VAL A 645 10.47 8.09 -21.76
N GLY A 646 11.35 8.80 -22.45
CA GLY A 646 12.60 9.30 -21.87
C GLY A 646 13.66 8.23 -21.64
N ARG A 647 13.69 7.20 -22.47
CA ARG A 647 14.68 6.11 -22.40
C ARG A 647 15.88 6.30 -23.31
N GLY A 648 15.87 7.37 -24.11
CA GLY A 648 17.00 7.81 -24.93
C GLY A 648 17.57 9.14 -24.43
N ASN A 649 18.44 9.73 -25.25
CA ASN A 649 19.03 11.05 -25.00
C ASN A 649 18.13 12.23 -25.44
N LEU A 650 16.90 11.94 -25.87
CA LEU A 650 15.92 12.91 -26.34
C LEU A 650 15.07 13.45 -25.20
N GLN A 651 14.78 14.75 -25.24
CA GLN A 651 13.83 15.32 -24.29
C GLN A 651 12.45 14.70 -24.49
N SER A 652 11.85 14.21 -23.41
CA SER A 652 10.54 13.58 -23.46
C SER A 652 9.50 14.31 -22.64
N TYR A 653 8.25 14.13 -23.02
CA TYR A 653 7.11 14.88 -22.52
C TYR A 653 5.97 13.95 -22.09
N CYS A 654 5.37 14.25 -20.97
CA CYS A 654 4.19 13.55 -20.47
C CYS A 654 3.04 14.53 -20.28
N PHE A 655 1.93 14.30 -20.95
CA PHE A 655 0.71 15.11 -20.87
C PHE A 655 -0.35 14.34 -20.09
N LEU A 656 -0.73 14.86 -18.92
CA LEU A 656 -1.79 14.31 -18.07
C LEU A 656 -3.06 15.13 -18.31
N ILE A 657 -4.05 14.55 -18.98
CA ILE A 657 -5.33 15.19 -19.28
C ILE A 657 -6.34 14.73 -18.24
N TYR A 658 -6.91 15.65 -17.47
CA TYR A 658 -7.81 15.37 -16.36
C TYR A 658 -9.20 15.93 -16.57
N GLY A 659 -10.21 15.28 -15.95
CA GLY A 659 -11.62 15.61 -16.06
C GLY A 659 -11.99 16.98 -15.48
N LYS A 660 -13.19 17.49 -15.88
CA LYS A 660 -13.68 18.80 -15.41
C LYS A 660 -14.02 18.84 -13.92
N ASN A 661 -14.40 17.70 -13.36
CA ASN A 661 -14.87 17.54 -11.98
C ASN A 661 -13.87 16.80 -11.08
N ILE A 662 -12.59 17.10 -11.24
CA ILE A 662 -11.54 16.48 -10.41
C ILE A 662 -11.70 16.85 -8.93
N THR A 663 -11.56 15.87 -8.04
CA THR A 663 -11.58 16.06 -6.58
C THR A 663 -10.35 16.82 -6.09
N GLU A 664 -10.39 17.39 -4.88
CA GLU A 664 -9.21 18.06 -4.29
C GLU A 664 -8.02 17.08 -4.17
N THR A 665 -8.27 15.86 -3.70
CA THR A 665 -7.25 14.81 -3.65
C THR A 665 -6.68 14.48 -5.05
N GLY A 666 -7.54 14.45 -6.07
CA GLY A 666 -7.11 14.29 -7.47
C GLY A 666 -6.19 15.42 -7.94
N LYS A 667 -6.49 16.68 -7.57
CA LYS A 667 -5.64 17.83 -7.88
C LYS A 667 -4.28 17.73 -7.21
N GLU A 668 -4.24 17.33 -5.95
CA GLU A 668 -2.99 17.12 -5.22
C GLU A 668 -2.14 16.03 -5.86
N ARG A 669 -2.73 14.89 -6.25
CA ARG A 669 -2.05 13.82 -6.98
C ARG A 669 -1.42 14.32 -8.29
N MET A 670 -2.17 15.07 -9.10
CA MET A 670 -1.66 15.64 -10.35
C MET A 670 -0.53 16.63 -10.10
N LYS A 671 -0.62 17.45 -9.04
CA LYS A 671 0.42 18.41 -8.66
C LYS A 671 1.73 17.69 -8.31
N VAL A 672 1.68 16.66 -7.49
CA VAL A 672 2.86 15.86 -7.13
C VAL A 672 3.54 15.27 -8.37
N LEU A 673 2.77 14.67 -9.29
CA LEU A 673 3.30 14.09 -10.51
C LEU A 673 3.95 15.12 -11.45
N ARG A 674 3.50 16.39 -11.41
CA ARG A 674 4.12 17.48 -12.17
C ARG A 674 5.42 17.98 -11.53
N GLU A 675 5.47 18.04 -10.20
CA GLU A 675 6.55 18.66 -9.44
C GLU A 675 7.75 17.74 -9.26
N THR A 676 7.54 16.42 -9.24
CA THR A 676 8.63 15.45 -9.07
C THR A 676 8.61 14.33 -10.10
N THR A 677 9.82 13.88 -10.47
CA THR A 677 10.04 12.68 -11.26
C THR A 677 10.53 11.51 -10.39
N ASP A 678 10.84 11.76 -9.13
CA ASP A 678 11.29 10.74 -8.18
C ASP A 678 10.15 9.81 -7.78
N GLY A 679 10.24 8.54 -8.17
CA GLY A 679 9.23 7.54 -7.88
C GLY A 679 9.07 7.25 -6.39
N PHE A 680 10.11 7.40 -5.55
CA PHE A 680 10.02 7.21 -4.10
C PHE A 680 9.17 8.30 -3.45
N VAL A 681 9.37 9.56 -3.84
CA VAL A 681 8.56 10.68 -3.38
C VAL A 681 7.09 10.51 -3.81
N ILE A 682 6.87 10.10 -5.08
CA ILE A 682 5.52 9.84 -5.60
C ILE A 682 4.82 8.73 -4.81
N ALA A 683 5.53 7.66 -4.50
CA ALA A 683 4.96 6.54 -3.74
C ALA A 683 4.64 6.92 -2.28
N GLU A 684 5.47 7.74 -1.63
CA GLU A 684 5.21 8.25 -0.29
C GLU A 684 3.98 9.19 -0.26
N GLU A 685 3.87 10.07 -1.23
CA GLU A 685 2.72 10.98 -1.34
C GLU A 685 1.43 10.24 -1.72
N ASP A 686 1.48 9.24 -2.63
CA ASP A 686 0.32 8.39 -2.93
C ASP A 686 -0.20 7.68 -1.66
N LEU A 687 0.72 7.18 -0.85
CA LEU A 687 0.40 6.51 0.40
C LEU A 687 -0.25 7.47 1.43
N LYS A 688 0.24 8.70 1.54
CA LYS A 688 -0.36 9.74 2.41
C LYS A 688 -1.76 10.14 1.94
N LEU A 689 -1.95 10.30 0.63
CA LEU A 689 -3.22 10.74 0.04
C LEU A 689 -4.33 9.67 0.03
N ARG A 690 -3.97 8.37 0.02
CA ARG A 690 -4.94 7.27 0.12
C ARG A 690 -5.53 7.10 1.51
N GLY A 691 -4.78 7.49 2.54
CA GLY A 691 -5.18 7.32 3.94
C GLY A 691 -5.16 5.86 4.43
N PRO A 692 -5.47 5.63 5.72
CA PRO A 692 -5.27 4.33 6.38
C PRO A 692 -6.22 3.20 5.94
N GLY A 693 -7.28 3.50 5.18
CA GLY A 693 -8.33 2.52 4.82
C GLY A 693 -8.06 1.67 3.59
N GLU A 694 -7.16 2.07 2.68
CA GLU A 694 -6.96 1.41 1.39
C GLU A 694 -5.67 0.59 1.28
N VAL A 695 -4.92 0.40 2.36
CA VAL A 695 -3.71 -0.46 2.36
C VAL A 695 -4.08 -1.95 2.38
N THR A 696 -5.14 -2.32 1.66
CA THR A 696 -5.64 -3.70 1.51
C THR A 696 -4.66 -4.64 0.80
N GLY A 697 -3.61 -4.13 0.17
CA GLY A 697 -2.52 -4.96 -0.38
C GLY A 697 -1.79 -5.82 0.67
N ILE A 698 -1.83 -5.45 1.95
CA ILE A 698 -1.28 -6.25 3.04
C ILE A 698 -2.13 -7.51 3.29
N GLN A 699 -3.43 -7.46 3.04
CA GLN A 699 -4.33 -8.63 3.15
C GLN A 699 -4.03 -9.71 2.09
N GLN A 700 -3.56 -9.34 0.90
CA GLN A 700 -3.17 -10.30 -0.15
C GLN A 700 -1.90 -11.08 0.19
N SER A 701 -1.09 -10.61 1.15
CA SER A 701 0.15 -11.29 1.55
C SER A 701 -0.06 -12.44 2.53
N GLY A 702 -1.29 -12.74 2.99
CA GLY A 702 -1.57 -13.81 3.97
C GLY A 702 -0.95 -13.56 5.35
N TYR A 703 -0.55 -12.32 5.64
CA TYR A 703 0.10 -11.92 6.89
C TYR A 703 -0.91 -11.41 7.92
N LEU A 704 -0.50 -11.42 9.20
CA LEU A 704 -1.25 -10.90 10.33
C LEU A 704 -1.86 -9.53 10.00
N THR A 705 -3.18 -9.43 10.04
CA THR A 705 -3.89 -8.16 9.87
C THR A 705 -3.62 -7.27 11.07
N LEU A 706 -3.12 -6.06 10.84
CA LEU A 706 -3.03 -5.03 11.86
C LEU A 706 -4.44 -4.47 12.12
N GLY A 707 -4.82 -4.39 13.39
CA GLY A 707 -6.17 -3.95 13.78
C GLY A 707 -6.21 -2.47 14.18
N LEU A 708 -5.29 -2.03 15.04
CA LEU A 708 -5.22 -0.69 15.60
C LEU A 708 -4.08 0.13 15.01
N ALA A 709 -2.95 -0.52 14.74
CA ALA A 709 -1.74 0.09 14.21
C ALA A 709 -1.88 0.42 12.73
N ASP A 710 -1.41 1.60 12.36
CA ASP A 710 -1.25 2.04 10.98
C ASP A 710 0.24 2.23 10.69
N PRO A 711 0.86 1.41 9.84
CA PRO A 711 2.30 1.48 9.59
C PRO A 711 2.79 2.85 9.10
N ILE A 712 1.91 3.62 8.44
CA ILE A 712 2.25 4.93 7.89
C ILE A 712 2.22 6.00 8.99
N ARG A 713 1.09 6.06 9.69
CA ARG A 713 0.88 7.01 10.78
C ARG A 713 1.83 6.73 11.95
N ASP A 714 2.04 5.44 12.25
CA ASP A 714 2.76 4.97 13.43
C ASP A 714 4.20 4.54 13.08
N LYS A 715 4.83 5.16 12.04
CA LYS A 715 6.16 4.83 11.50
C LYS A 715 7.24 4.77 12.58
N GLU A 716 7.30 5.77 13.45
CA GLU A 716 8.30 5.82 14.53
C GLU A 716 8.14 4.65 15.51
N LEU A 717 6.89 4.31 15.86
CA LEU A 717 6.61 3.16 16.72
C LEU A 717 6.97 1.83 16.04
N LEU A 718 6.75 1.73 14.72
CA LEU A 718 7.11 0.55 13.94
C LEU A 718 8.64 0.32 13.94
N GLU A 719 9.43 1.35 13.73
CA GLU A 719 10.90 1.27 13.75
C GLU A 719 11.42 0.85 15.11
N LEU A 720 10.90 1.46 16.19
CA LEU A 720 11.24 1.10 17.56
C LEU A 720 10.83 -0.34 17.92
N ALA A 721 9.64 -0.75 17.51
CA ALA A 721 9.13 -2.10 17.73
C ALA A 721 9.97 -3.15 17.00
N ARG A 722 10.43 -2.85 15.77
CA ARG A 722 11.34 -3.71 14.99
C ARG A 722 12.69 -3.90 15.69
N GLN A 723 13.31 -2.82 16.17
CA GLN A 723 14.58 -2.91 16.89
C GLN A 723 14.47 -3.78 18.13
N ASP A 724 13.39 -3.59 18.91
CA ASP A 724 13.19 -4.33 20.15
C ASP A 724 12.85 -5.80 19.90
N ALA A 725 12.03 -6.09 18.90
CA ALA A 725 11.68 -7.46 18.49
C ALA A 725 12.91 -8.23 17.99
N PHE A 726 13.73 -7.62 17.14
CA PHE A 726 14.93 -8.27 16.60
C PHE A 726 16.01 -8.45 17.67
N THR A 727 16.17 -7.49 18.59
CA THR A 727 17.06 -7.65 19.75
C THR A 727 16.62 -8.84 20.61
N GLN A 728 15.32 -9.04 20.81
CA GLN A 728 14.82 -10.19 21.58
C GLN A 728 15.07 -11.52 20.86
N LEU A 729 14.86 -11.57 19.54
CA LEU A 729 15.11 -12.78 18.75
C LEU A 729 16.60 -13.14 18.75
N THR A 730 17.51 -12.16 18.62
CA THR A 730 18.95 -12.40 18.71
C THR A 730 19.37 -12.97 20.05
N LYS A 731 18.83 -12.46 21.17
CA LYS A 731 19.08 -13.00 22.53
C LYS A 731 18.59 -14.45 22.68
N LYS A 732 17.51 -14.83 22.01
CA LYS A 732 16.98 -16.21 22.04
C LYS A 732 17.79 -17.20 21.21
N THR A 733 18.41 -16.74 20.12
CA THR A 733 19.24 -17.58 19.24
C THR A 733 20.64 -17.83 19.83
N GLN A 734 21.10 -16.99 20.76
CA GLN A 734 22.40 -17.13 21.45
C GLN A 734 22.32 -17.98 22.73
N LYS A 735 21.12 -18.32 23.22
CA LYS A 735 20.86 -19.26 24.31
C LYS A 735 20.53 -20.65 23.75
#